data_796383b968f62fd83e98ecf03c766741
#
_entry.id   796383b968f62fd83e98ecf03c766741
#
_cell.length_a   1.000
_cell.length_b   1.000
_cell.length_c   1.000
_cell.angle_alpha   90.00
_cell.angle_beta   90.00
_cell.angle_gamma   90.00
#
_symmetry.space_group_name_H-M   'P 1'
#
loop_
_entity.id
_entity.type
_entity.pdbx_description
1 polymer ?
#
loop_
_entity_poly.entity_id
_entity_poly.type
_entity_poly.pdbx_seq_one_letter_code
_entity_poly.pdbx_strand_id
1 'polypeptide(L)'
;MATRKTAGTTGASKSTARPRATKVVQEEKTVAAKVKVEAEEKPKAEPASKAKEEPKPEPAAKKPAAKKAEAEKPAAKKAAEKKPTVKTAAAEKPAAKKTAAAEKPVAKKTVAEKPAAKEAAAEKPAAKKSTPKAEPKPEPKSEPAPEVKEESKAEPVEKKPVAKKPGAKKAATKKPAAKKSTVKTKPEPKSEPKPEPVPEPQPKPEPKPEPKPEPKPEPKPEPAPEPKPEPQPEPAPEPEPKPQPEPEPVVAEAIAPMVEEIAEVLVEEQEQQSEYAGVGGVLIAAAECAPLVKVGGLADVVGALPKYLKKLGIDARIIMPFHRQVKEKYFGQTQHMCDFQASLGWRSQYVGLEKLELDGTIYYFIDNEFYFGGPIYCGGEFEGEQYAFFTRAVMDAIPQLDFDVRILHCNDWHTAMMPLLAKTQYQGGMQAGLRTVLTIHNLFFQGQFSHEFDRDLLRVDDSLATPQFIEHYGCDNMLKAGIVFADKVTTVSPTYSQEICGPDLGESLDGVLRTRGGDLWGILNGIDVDVWDPQTDPALPQRYSTKSLWRKEKNREALLEELGLAPAGENTPVIAMVGRLTPQKGIDLVKCVLDDIMAEDVRMIILGSGDAEYENFLRDAENRYKGRLCSYIGYNGELSHRIYAGADLFLMPSLFEPCGISQMISMRYGTLPIVRETGGLKDTVIPYNEFTGEGTGFSFANYNAHEMLGVIRYALGVWRNPEARKRLMTQAMEADFSFDRCARTYAELYKTL
;
A
#
# COMPACT_ATOMS: atom_id res chain seq x y z
N MET A 1 -9.60 -64.72 -55.76
CA MET A 1 -10.20 -64.29 -57.08
C MET A 1 -10.47 -62.82 -56.94
N ALA A 2 -9.57 -62.06 -57.47
CA ALA A 2 -9.75 -61.21 -58.62
C ALA A 2 -10.58 -59.95 -58.29
N THR A 3 -9.94 -58.88 -58.20
CA THR A 3 -9.54 -57.83 -59.16
C THR A 3 -10.54 -56.68 -59.30
N ARG A 4 -9.98 -55.51 -59.15
CA ARG A 4 -9.94 -54.26 -59.93
C ARG A 4 -10.57 -53.07 -59.28
N LYS A 5 -9.71 -52.09 -58.94
CA LYS A 5 -9.37 -50.83 -59.67
C LYS A 5 -10.55 -49.93 -60.05
N THR A 6 -10.57 -48.72 -59.51
CA THR A 6 -10.41 -47.39 -60.16
C THR A 6 -10.68 -46.31 -59.11
N ALA A 7 -9.83 -45.44 -58.86
CA ALA A 7 -9.45 -44.08 -59.34
C ALA A 7 -10.59 -43.06 -59.33
N GLY A 8 -10.34 -41.96 -58.65
CA GLY A 8 -11.10 -40.69 -58.76
C GLY A 8 -10.99 -39.84 -57.53
N THR A 9 -9.98 -39.06 -57.40
CA THR A 9 -9.78 -37.61 -57.45
C THR A 9 -10.61 -36.74 -56.50
N THR A 10 -9.83 -36.01 -55.72
CA THR A 10 -9.89 -34.59 -55.34
C THR A 10 -10.80 -34.14 -54.19
N GLY A 11 -10.17 -33.45 -53.26
CA GLY A 11 -10.84 -32.59 -52.32
C GLY A 11 -10.02 -32.29 -51.07
N ALA A 12 -8.80 -31.76 -51.21
CA ALA A 12 -8.03 -31.22 -50.08
C ALA A 12 -8.60 -29.85 -49.71
N SER A 13 -9.24 -29.72 -48.55
CA SER A 13 -9.44 -28.43 -47.90
C SER A 13 -8.36 -28.20 -46.90
N LYS A 14 -7.41 -27.36 -47.26
CA LYS A 14 -6.42 -26.79 -46.37
C LYS A 14 -7.10 -25.78 -45.44
N SER A 15 -7.20 -26.06 -44.16
CA SER A 15 -7.44 -25.04 -43.14
C SER A 15 -6.12 -24.31 -42.90
N THR A 16 -6.04 -23.08 -43.38
CA THR A 16 -4.96 -22.18 -43.13
C THR A 16 -5.12 -21.58 -41.73
N ALA A 17 -4.40 -22.13 -40.76
CA ALA A 17 -4.08 -21.42 -39.50
C ALA A 17 -3.11 -20.29 -39.84
N ARG A 18 -3.49 -19.07 -39.53
CA ARG A 18 -2.65 -17.88 -39.66
C ARG A 18 -1.74 -17.78 -38.45
N PRO A 19 -0.43 -17.70 -38.64
CA PRO A 19 0.50 -17.28 -37.57
C PRO A 19 0.57 -15.76 -37.60
N ARG A 20 -0.12 -15.08 -36.66
CA ARG A 20 -0.03 -13.61 -36.52
C ARG A 20 0.65 -13.15 -35.25
N ALA A 21 0.87 -14.03 -34.31
CA ALA A 21 1.50 -13.69 -33.02
C ALA A 21 3.05 -13.60 -33.06
N THR A 22 3.68 -14.40 -33.91
CA THR A 22 5.15 -14.47 -33.96
C THR A 22 5.83 -13.31 -34.68
N LYS A 23 5.09 -12.56 -35.51
CA LYS A 23 5.70 -11.41 -36.22
C LYS A 23 5.74 -10.13 -35.39
N VAL A 24 4.76 -9.92 -34.52
CA VAL A 24 4.71 -8.74 -33.65
C VAL A 24 5.81 -8.80 -32.58
N VAL A 25 6.02 -9.98 -31.98
CA VAL A 25 7.08 -10.18 -30.95
C VAL A 25 8.48 -10.06 -31.54
N GLN A 26 8.66 -10.43 -32.84
CA GLN A 26 9.95 -10.25 -33.50
C GLN A 26 10.22 -8.81 -33.94
N GLU A 27 9.19 -8.03 -34.25
CA GLU A 27 9.35 -6.61 -34.55
C GLU A 27 9.66 -5.79 -33.30
N GLU A 28 9.03 -6.08 -32.15
CA GLU A 28 9.37 -5.43 -30.89
C GLU A 28 10.78 -5.76 -30.39
N LYS A 29 11.24 -7.01 -30.53
CA LYS A 29 12.63 -7.37 -30.22
C LYS A 29 13.66 -6.72 -31.16
N THR A 30 13.28 -6.44 -32.38
CA THR A 30 14.16 -5.77 -33.35
C THR A 30 14.26 -4.28 -33.09
N VAL A 31 13.19 -3.65 -32.59
CA VAL A 31 13.18 -2.25 -32.17
C VAL A 31 13.99 -2.09 -30.88
N ALA A 32 13.83 -2.97 -29.89
CA ALA A 32 14.64 -2.94 -28.66
C ALA A 32 16.13 -3.19 -28.91
N ALA A 33 16.47 -4.08 -29.85
CA ALA A 33 17.86 -4.31 -30.27
C ALA A 33 18.45 -3.12 -31.04
N LYS A 34 17.66 -2.39 -31.84
CA LYS A 34 18.12 -1.17 -32.52
C LYS A 34 18.37 -0.01 -31.56
N VAL A 35 17.50 0.16 -30.56
CA VAL A 35 17.68 1.20 -29.54
C VAL A 35 18.93 0.92 -28.68
N LYS A 36 19.26 -0.34 -28.37
CA LYS A 36 20.48 -0.70 -27.66
C LYS A 36 21.77 -0.51 -28.49
N VAL A 37 21.69 -0.70 -29.80
CA VAL A 37 22.84 -0.50 -30.68
C VAL A 37 23.12 0.99 -30.94
N GLU A 38 22.08 1.84 -30.93
CA GLU A 38 22.27 3.30 -31.07
C GLU A 38 22.81 3.99 -29.80
N ALA A 39 22.72 3.32 -28.63
CA ALA A 39 23.28 3.87 -27.39
C ALA A 39 24.77 3.57 -27.17
N GLU A 40 25.40 2.67 -27.94
CA GLU A 40 26.81 2.29 -27.80
C GLU A 40 27.77 2.91 -28.83
N GLU A 41 27.30 3.64 -29.83
CA GLU A 41 28.17 4.37 -30.76
C GLU A 41 28.35 5.84 -30.35
N LYS A 42 29.28 6.09 -29.43
CA LYS A 42 29.98 7.39 -29.32
C LYS A 42 31.17 7.38 -30.27
N PRO A 43 31.33 8.38 -31.16
CA PRO A 43 32.41 8.42 -32.10
C PRO A 43 33.76 8.64 -31.39
N LYS A 44 34.71 7.78 -31.69
CA LYS A 44 36.13 7.95 -31.35
C LYS A 44 36.66 9.15 -32.10
N ALA A 45 37.23 10.08 -31.37
CA ALA A 45 38.03 11.19 -31.90
C ALA A 45 39.28 10.67 -32.59
N GLU A 46 39.48 11.03 -33.83
CA GLU A 46 40.79 10.96 -34.51
C GLU A 46 41.59 12.24 -34.28
N PRO A 47 42.93 12.16 -34.23
CA PRO A 47 43.77 13.25 -33.77
C PRO A 47 44.07 14.30 -34.86
N ALA A 48 44.09 15.53 -34.38
CA ALA A 48 44.34 16.75 -35.09
C ALA A 48 45.71 16.82 -35.83
N SER A 49 45.75 17.48 -36.97
CA SER A 49 46.94 18.15 -37.43
C SER A 49 46.63 19.57 -37.92
N LYS A 50 47.39 20.51 -37.30
CA LYS A 50 47.83 21.84 -37.74
C LYS A 50 46.87 23.03 -37.70
N ALA A 51 47.08 23.75 -36.63
CA ALA A 51 47.40 25.20 -36.53
C ALA A 51 46.86 26.16 -37.57
N LYS A 52 46.07 27.13 -37.13
CA LYS A 52 46.34 28.54 -37.29
C LYS A 52 45.42 29.41 -36.45
N GLU A 53 46.11 30.24 -35.64
CA GLU A 53 45.79 31.59 -35.19
C GLU A 53 44.48 31.85 -34.44
N GLU A 54 44.70 32.05 -33.13
CA GLU A 54 43.85 32.83 -32.23
C GLU A 54 43.65 34.26 -32.73
N PRO A 55 42.56 34.91 -32.37
CA PRO A 55 42.67 36.19 -31.71
C PRO A 55 42.12 36.21 -30.31
N LYS A 56 42.90 36.81 -29.43
CA LYS A 56 42.67 37.08 -28.02
C LYS A 56 41.37 37.87 -27.77
N PRO A 57 40.74 37.69 -26.63
CA PRO A 57 39.61 38.48 -26.21
C PRO A 57 40.06 39.87 -25.73
N GLU A 58 39.37 40.90 -26.14
CA GLU A 58 39.47 42.23 -25.57
C GLU A 58 38.60 42.41 -24.32
N PRO A 59 38.97 43.39 -23.50
CA PRO A 59 38.66 43.36 -22.05
C PRO A 59 37.33 44.01 -21.68
N ALA A 60 36.87 43.57 -20.52
CA ALA A 60 35.73 44.05 -19.76
C ALA A 60 35.59 45.60 -19.71
N ALA A 61 34.45 46.08 -20.14
CA ALA A 61 34.07 47.47 -19.94
C ALA A 61 33.57 47.71 -18.50
N LYS A 62 34.15 48.74 -17.93
CA LYS A 62 34.03 49.24 -16.57
C LYS A 62 32.58 49.64 -16.22
N LYS A 63 32.19 49.30 -15.00
CA LYS A 63 31.11 49.95 -14.26
C LYS A 63 31.29 51.46 -14.23
N PRO A 64 30.23 52.26 -14.37
CA PRO A 64 30.25 53.62 -13.87
C PRO A 64 29.73 53.66 -12.40
N ALA A 65 30.46 54.44 -11.65
CA ALA A 65 30.32 54.65 -10.22
C ALA A 65 29.03 55.37 -9.85
N ALA A 66 28.64 55.13 -8.63
CA ALA A 66 27.60 55.77 -7.86
C ALA A 66 27.66 57.32 -7.93
N LYS A 67 26.50 57.92 -8.10
CA LYS A 67 26.23 59.28 -7.60
C LYS A 67 25.21 59.16 -6.48
N LYS A 68 25.70 59.52 -5.29
CA LYS A 68 24.91 59.91 -4.14
C LYS A 68 23.97 61.05 -4.52
N ALA A 69 22.73 60.94 -4.15
CA ALA A 69 21.90 62.06 -3.81
C ALA A 69 21.31 61.80 -2.47
N GLU A 70 21.60 62.76 -1.56
CA GLU A 70 21.19 62.84 -0.18
C GLU A 70 19.69 63.02 -0.07
N ALA A 71 19.18 62.37 0.89
CA ALA A 71 18.35 62.78 1.98
C ALA A 71 17.25 63.84 1.74
N GLU A 72 16.06 63.41 2.01
CA GLU A 72 15.17 64.20 2.87
C GLU A 72 14.17 63.23 3.57
N LYS A 73 14.33 63.17 4.87
CA LYS A 73 13.28 62.72 5.79
C LYS A 73 12.32 63.87 6.02
N PRO A 74 11.05 63.63 6.11
CA PRO A 74 10.23 64.40 7.03
C PRO A 74 9.74 63.53 8.17
N ALA A 75 9.90 64.19 9.28
CA ALA A 75 9.54 63.97 10.63
C ALA A 75 8.26 63.22 10.94
N ALA A 76 8.40 62.42 12.01
CA ALA A 76 7.35 61.83 12.81
C ALA A 76 6.33 62.88 13.28
N LYS A 77 5.06 62.59 13.17
CA LYS A 77 4.02 63.14 14.05
C LYS A 77 3.31 61.99 14.76
N LYS A 78 3.57 61.90 16.05
CA LYS A 78 2.78 61.22 17.08
C LYS A 78 1.35 61.76 17.06
N ALA A 79 0.36 60.92 17.09
CA ALA A 79 -0.92 61.09 17.72
C ALA A 79 -1.36 59.68 18.11
N ALA A 80 -1.14 59.29 19.35
CA ALA A 80 -1.98 59.38 20.53
C ALA A 80 -3.28 58.57 20.40
N GLU A 81 -3.19 57.45 21.11
CA GLU A 81 -4.26 56.67 21.71
C GLU A 81 -5.61 57.37 21.85
N LYS A 82 -6.66 56.61 21.55
CA LYS A 82 -7.85 56.56 22.41
C LYS A 82 -8.58 55.23 22.20
N LYS A 83 -8.43 54.34 23.16
CA LYS A 83 -9.43 53.34 23.52
C LYS A 83 -10.69 54.07 24.02
N PRO A 84 -11.87 53.54 23.79
CA PRO A 84 -12.96 53.73 24.74
C PRO A 84 -13.23 52.46 25.51
N THR A 85 -13.20 52.66 26.77
CA THR A 85 -13.63 51.83 27.87
C THR A 85 -15.09 51.41 27.81
N VAL A 86 -15.27 50.19 28.26
CA VAL A 86 -16.48 49.54 28.78
C VAL A 86 -17.31 50.53 29.66
N LYS A 87 -18.60 50.57 29.41
CA LYS A 87 -19.63 50.82 30.42
C LYS A 87 -20.80 49.90 30.28
N THR A 88 -20.87 48.99 31.21
CA THR A 88 -22.04 48.28 31.70
C THR A 88 -23.15 49.29 32.05
N ALA A 89 -24.36 49.02 31.57
CA ALA A 89 -25.60 49.41 32.27
C ALA A 89 -26.66 48.35 32.00
N ALA A 90 -27.26 47.97 33.11
CA ALA A 90 -28.23 46.95 33.30
C ALA A 90 -29.62 47.36 32.87
N ALA A 91 -30.42 46.33 32.61
CA ALA A 91 -31.86 46.17 32.87
C ALA A 91 -32.81 47.27 32.43
N GLU A 92 -33.76 46.87 31.65
CA GLU A 92 -35.19 46.92 32.02
C GLU A 92 -36.06 46.26 30.96
N LYS A 93 -36.84 45.29 31.43
CA LYS A 93 -38.06 44.86 30.74
C LYS A 93 -39.15 45.91 30.98
N PRO A 94 -40.04 46.09 30.04
CA PRO A 94 -41.44 46.05 30.44
C PRO A 94 -42.32 45.10 29.63
N ALA A 95 -43.26 44.66 30.39
CA ALA A 95 -44.38 43.81 30.22
C ALA A 95 -45.39 44.14 29.13
N ALA A 96 -46.00 43.08 28.71
CA ALA A 96 -47.33 42.81 28.15
C ALA A 96 -48.38 43.90 28.04
N LYS A 97 -49.09 43.89 26.90
CA LYS A 97 -50.58 44.05 26.77
C LYS A 97 -50.98 43.42 25.43
N LYS A 98 -51.65 42.33 25.52
CA LYS A 98 -53.03 41.87 25.30
C LYS A 98 -53.89 42.80 24.46
N THR A 99 -54.44 42.25 23.36
CA THR A 99 -55.85 42.12 22.98
C THR A 99 -55.89 41.33 21.69
N ALA A 100 -56.51 40.16 21.67
CA ALA A 100 -57.91 39.77 21.48
C ALA A 100 -58.36 40.09 20.05
N ALA A 101 -58.95 39.26 19.25
CA ALA A 101 -59.82 38.09 19.41
C ALA A 101 -59.95 37.44 18.02
N ALA A 102 -60.07 36.13 18.03
CA ALA A 102 -61.20 35.29 17.56
C ALA A 102 -61.41 35.31 16.01
N GLU A 103 -61.47 34.20 15.33
CA GLU A 103 -62.58 33.22 15.36
C GLU A 103 -62.18 31.94 14.66
N LYS A 104 -62.57 30.82 15.27
CA LYS A 104 -62.80 29.53 14.60
C LYS A 104 -64.26 29.49 14.10
N PRO A 105 -64.55 28.73 13.05
CA PRO A 105 -65.55 27.71 13.19
C PRO A 105 -65.08 26.35 12.59
N VAL A 106 -65.17 25.35 13.42
CA VAL A 106 -66.20 24.32 13.63
C VAL A 106 -66.38 23.35 12.46
N ALA A 107 -66.10 22.13 12.85
CA ALA A 107 -66.28 20.88 12.15
C ALA A 107 -67.70 20.60 11.68
N LYS A 108 -67.82 19.88 10.56
CA LYS A 108 -68.98 19.00 10.33
C LYS A 108 -68.52 17.65 9.79
N LYS A 109 -68.78 16.64 10.61
CA LYS A 109 -68.86 15.23 10.26
C LYS A 109 -70.06 14.99 9.32
N THR A 110 -69.92 14.10 8.39
CA THR A 110 -70.89 13.10 7.90
C THR A 110 -70.07 11.97 7.31
N VAL A 111 -70.01 10.86 7.95
CA VAL A 111 -70.83 9.66 8.12
C VAL A 111 -71.09 8.96 6.78
N ALA A 112 -70.36 7.85 6.66
CA ALA A 112 -70.68 6.50 6.19
C ALA A 112 -71.45 6.32 4.86
N GLU A 113 -70.92 5.42 4.05
CA GLU A 113 -71.60 4.18 3.73
C GLU A 113 -70.67 3.23 2.95
N LYS A 114 -70.56 2.02 3.49
CA LYS A 114 -70.24 0.80 2.78
C LYS A 114 -71.52 0.24 2.16
N PRO A 115 -71.46 -0.47 1.04
CA PRO A 115 -72.06 -1.79 0.98
C PRO A 115 -71.08 -2.83 0.47
N ALA A 116 -70.87 -3.82 1.25
CA ALA A 116 -71.40 -5.17 1.33
C ALA A 116 -71.23 -6.01 0.06
N ALA A 117 -70.48 -7.04 0.28
CA ALA A 117 -70.28 -8.32 -0.32
C ALA A 117 -71.37 -8.89 -1.18
N LYS A 118 -70.94 -9.60 -2.23
CA LYS A 118 -71.61 -10.86 -2.59
C LYS A 118 -70.60 -11.88 -3.09
N GLU A 119 -70.63 -12.99 -2.37
CA GLU A 119 -70.09 -14.30 -2.64
C GLU A 119 -70.65 -14.90 -3.95
N ALA A 120 -69.81 -15.74 -4.55
CA ALA A 120 -70.14 -17.03 -5.13
C ALA A 120 -68.81 -17.72 -5.39
N ALA A 121 -68.39 -18.60 -4.55
CA ALA A 121 -68.71 -20.01 -4.39
C ALA A 121 -68.34 -20.84 -5.62
N ALA A 122 -67.26 -21.60 -5.38
CA ALA A 122 -67.08 -23.03 -5.53
C ALA A 122 -67.02 -23.61 -6.96
N GLU A 123 -65.90 -24.25 -7.25
CA GLU A 123 -65.88 -25.70 -7.32
C GLU A 123 -64.48 -26.25 -7.50
N LYS A 124 -64.07 -27.08 -6.56
CA LYS A 124 -63.07 -28.15 -6.78
C LYS A 124 -63.78 -29.35 -7.39
N PRO A 125 -63.09 -30.13 -8.19
CA PRO A 125 -63.08 -31.54 -7.83
C PRO A 125 -61.66 -32.13 -7.75
N ALA A 126 -61.69 -33.14 -6.89
CA ALA A 126 -60.61 -33.91 -6.38
C ALA A 126 -59.97 -34.92 -7.34
N ALA A 127 -58.72 -35.18 -7.10
CA ALA A 127 -58.01 -36.44 -7.01
C ALA A 127 -58.13 -37.51 -8.10
N LYS A 128 -56.99 -37.93 -8.61
CA LYS A 128 -56.48 -39.32 -8.50
C LYS A 128 -55.05 -39.42 -9.04
N LYS A 129 -54.17 -39.71 -8.11
CA LYS A 129 -53.23 -40.84 -8.02
C LYS A 129 -52.64 -41.35 -9.34
N SER A 130 -51.31 -41.24 -9.45
CA SER A 130 -50.42 -42.39 -9.44
C SER A 130 -48.93 -41.95 -9.60
N THR A 131 -48.19 -42.24 -8.59
CA THR A 131 -46.74 -42.48 -8.68
C THR A 131 -46.50 -43.77 -9.47
N PRO A 132 -45.36 -43.93 -10.14
CA PRO A 132 -44.35 -44.74 -9.52
C PRO A 132 -42.95 -44.14 -9.56
N LYS A 133 -42.33 -44.14 -8.45
CA LYS A 133 -41.03 -44.58 -7.99
C LYS A 133 -40.22 -45.32 -9.07
N ALA A 134 -39.09 -44.79 -9.40
CA ALA A 134 -37.96 -45.55 -9.90
C ALA A 134 -36.73 -45.09 -9.14
N GLU A 135 -36.25 -45.98 -8.33
CA GLU A 135 -35.00 -45.96 -7.57
C GLU A 135 -33.79 -46.11 -8.53
N PRO A 136 -32.62 -45.83 -7.96
CA PRO A 136 -31.38 -45.62 -8.73
C PRO A 136 -30.51 -46.84 -8.83
N LYS A 137 -29.44 -46.70 -9.63
CA LYS A 137 -28.20 -47.55 -9.67
C LYS A 137 -28.10 -48.55 -10.80
N PRO A 138 -26.86 -48.90 -11.20
CA PRO A 138 -25.68 -49.04 -10.36
C PRO A 138 -24.36 -48.45 -10.91
N GLU A 139 -23.44 -48.23 -10.00
CA GLU A 139 -21.99 -48.11 -10.21
C GLU A 139 -21.41 -49.39 -10.83
N PRO A 140 -20.37 -49.32 -11.66
CA PRO A 140 -19.55 -50.48 -11.92
C PRO A 140 -18.38 -50.54 -10.92
N LYS A 141 -18.33 -51.68 -10.25
CA LYS A 141 -17.28 -52.12 -9.37
C LYS A 141 -15.94 -52.28 -10.07
N SER A 142 -14.91 -51.86 -9.37
CA SER A 142 -13.52 -52.27 -9.54
C SER A 142 -13.37 -53.80 -9.50
N GLU A 143 -12.61 -54.38 -10.41
CA GLU A 143 -11.98 -55.66 -10.26
C GLU A 143 -10.49 -55.61 -10.62
N PRO A 144 -9.68 -56.53 -10.08
CA PRO A 144 -8.40 -56.24 -9.51
C PRO A 144 -7.19 -56.60 -10.39
N ALA A 145 -6.05 -56.07 -10.01
CA ALA A 145 -4.74 -56.38 -10.55
C ALA A 145 -4.37 -57.88 -10.40
N PRO A 146 -3.64 -58.46 -11.34
CA PRO A 146 -2.95 -59.72 -11.04
C PRO A 146 -1.54 -59.48 -10.45
N GLU A 147 -1.34 -60.09 -9.32
CA GLU A 147 -0.04 -60.42 -8.77
C GLU A 147 0.81 -61.18 -9.79
N VAL A 148 2.08 -60.77 -9.89
CA VAL A 148 3.12 -61.69 -10.37
C VAL A 148 4.24 -61.72 -9.32
N LYS A 149 4.46 -62.95 -8.87
CA LYS A 149 5.40 -63.40 -7.84
C LYS A 149 6.84 -63.12 -8.22
N GLU A 150 7.61 -62.84 -7.17
CA GLU A 150 9.05 -63.00 -7.08
C GLU A 150 9.53 -64.36 -7.60
N GLU A 151 10.61 -64.35 -8.32
CA GLU A 151 11.65 -65.38 -8.12
C GLU A 151 13.05 -64.81 -8.43
N SER A 152 13.86 -65.13 -7.52
CA SER A 152 15.23 -64.76 -7.20
C SER A 152 16.28 -65.31 -8.17
N LYS A 153 17.43 -64.66 -8.10
CA LYS A 153 18.83 -65.16 -8.14
C LYS A 153 19.65 -64.84 -9.39
N ALA A 154 20.69 -64.20 -9.09
CA ALA A 154 22.13 -64.48 -9.22
C ALA A 154 22.93 -63.49 -10.07
N GLU A 155 23.81 -62.80 -9.36
CA GLU A 155 25.11 -62.32 -9.86
C GLU A 155 25.97 -63.51 -10.30
N PRO A 156 27.20 -63.32 -10.82
CA PRO A 156 27.91 -62.19 -11.45
C PRO A 156 28.61 -62.63 -12.77
N VAL A 157 29.34 -61.75 -13.44
CA VAL A 157 30.69 -61.97 -13.95
C VAL A 157 31.19 -60.78 -14.78
N GLU A 158 32.28 -60.23 -14.31
CA GLU A 158 33.28 -59.39 -15.01
C GLU A 158 33.61 -59.85 -16.41
N LYS A 159 33.97 -58.91 -17.26
CA LYS A 159 35.24 -58.86 -18.01
C LYS A 159 35.33 -57.58 -18.87
N LYS A 160 36.24 -56.71 -18.49
CA LYS A 160 37.11 -55.97 -19.42
C LYS A 160 37.95 -57.01 -20.19
N PRO A 161 38.59 -56.77 -21.34
CA PRO A 161 39.36 -55.56 -21.69
C PRO A 161 39.50 -55.25 -23.21
N VAL A 162 40.41 -54.26 -23.44
CA VAL A 162 41.38 -54.13 -24.57
C VAL A 162 40.96 -53.20 -25.72
N ALA A 163 41.43 -52.03 -25.70
CA ALA A 163 42.48 -51.29 -26.39
C ALA A 163 42.81 -51.70 -27.83
N LYS A 164 42.78 -50.68 -28.66
CA LYS A 164 43.84 -50.46 -29.69
C LYS A 164 43.79 -49.04 -30.29
N LYS A 165 44.79 -48.25 -29.96
CA LYS A 165 45.41 -47.27 -30.87
C LYS A 165 46.18 -48.01 -31.96
N PRO A 166 46.53 -47.44 -33.12
CA PRO A 166 47.55 -46.40 -33.29
C PRO A 166 47.19 -45.42 -34.45
N GLY A 167 47.85 -44.36 -34.67
CA GLY A 167 49.22 -44.02 -34.85
C GLY A 167 49.44 -42.59 -35.23
N ALA A 168 50.58 -42.21 -34.80
CA ALA A 168 51.28 -40.95 -34.90
C ALA A 168 51.82 -40.59 -36.28
N LYS A 169 52.11 -39.29 -36.45
CA LYS A 169 53.33 -38.71 -37.04
C LYS A 169 53.24 -37.19 -36.90
N LYS A 170 53.99 -36.53 -36.01
CA LYS A 170 55.40 -35.98 -36.11
C LYS A 170 55.56 -35.00 -37.24
N ALA A 171 55.86 -33.73 -36.88
CA ALA A 171 57.14 -33.03 -37.02
C ALA A 171 56.90 -31.58 -36.60
N ALA A 172 57.47 -31.03 -35.59
CA ALA A 172 58.88 -30.70 -35.25
C ALA A 172 59.34 -29.39 -35.85
N THR A 173 59.64 -28.48 -34.91
CA THR A 173 60.78 -27.54 -34.88
C THR A 173 60.73 -26.27 -35.75
N LYS A 174 60.90 -25.06 -35.14
CA LYS A 174 62.11 -24.47 -34.63
C LYS A 174 61.90 -23.09 -34.03
N LYS A 175 62.43 -22.84 -32.85
CA LYS A 175 62.99 -21.54 -32.43
C LYS A 175 64.30 -21.29 -33.15
N PRO A 176 64.79 -20.03 -33.34
CA PRO A 176 65.94 -19.57 -32.58
C PRO A 176 65.76 -18.12 -32.05
N ALA A 177 66.17 -17.87 -30.95
CA ALA A 177 67.21 -17.33 -30.13
C ALA A 177 67.89 -16.05 -30.62
N ALA A 178 67.77 -15.03 -29.77
CA ALA A 178 68.74 -14.06 -29.28
C ALA A 178 69.69 -13.31 -30.22
N LYS A 179 69.71 -11.98 -30.09
CA LYS A 179 70.98 -11.27 -29.86
C LYS A 179 70.76 -9.94 -29.15
N LYS A 180 71.56 -9.77 -28.13
CA LYS A 180 71.88 -8.62 -27.28
C LYS A 180 72.38 -7.41 -28.06
N SER A 181 72.04 -6.20 -27.57
CA SER A 181 73.07 -5.20 -27.34
C SER A 181 72.61 -4.18 -26.33
N THR A 182 73.45 -4.00 -25.38
CA THR A 182 73.50 -3.07 -24.26
C THR A 182 73.80 -1.66 -24.74
N VAL A 183 73.14 -0.64 -24.20
CA VAL A 183 73.79 0.59 -23.74
C VAL A 183 73.04 1.12 -22.53
N LYS A 184 73.80 1.27 -21.45
CA LYS A 184 73.42 1.95 -20.20
C LYS A 184 73.45 3.47 -20.42
N THR A 185 72.42 4.16 -20.04
CA THR A 185 72.58 5.52 -19.53
C THR A 185 71.60 5.72 -18.36
N LYS A 186 72.13 6.17 -17.29
CA LYS A 186 71.65 6.48 -15.98
C LYS A 186 70.76 7.73 -16.07
N PRO A 187 69.52 7.79 -15.57
CA PRO A 187 68.88 9.07 -15.34
C PRO A 187 69.23 9.61 -13.96
N GLU A 188 69.55 10.89 -13.96
CA GLU A 188 69.71 11.74 -12.76
C GLU A 188 68.44 11.88 -11.96
N PRO A 189 68.54 12.20 -10.65
CA PRO A 189 67.39 12.27 -9.76
C PRO A 189 66.59 13.54 -10.05
N LYS A 190 65.29 13.37 -10.23
CA LYS A 190 64.32 14.48 -10.25
C LYS A 190 64.18 15.03 -8.85
N SER A 191 64.37 16.35 -8.75
CA SER A 191 64.14 17.21 -7.61
C SER A 191 62.75 17.03 -7.02
N GLU A 192 62.70 16.93 -5.69
CA GLU A 192 61.51 16.98 -4.87
C GLU A 192 60.73 18.28 -5.11
N PRO A 193 59.40 18.27 -5.17
CA PRO A 193 58.59 19.48 -5.16
C PRO A 193 58.65 20.13 -3.78
N LYS A 194 58.97 21.45 -3.76
CA LYS A 194 58.86 22.30 -2.58
C LYS A 194 57.47 22.18 -1.93
N PRO A 195 57.41 22.16 -0.61
CA PRO A 195 56.11 22.23 0.08
C PRO A 195 55.47 23.59 -0.18
N GLU A 196 54.17 23.58 -0.48
CA GLU A 196 53.35 24.77 -0.50
C GLU A 196 53.25 25.42 0.87
N PRO A 197 53.18 26.76 0.96
CA PRO A 197 53.14 27.45 2.25
C PRO A 197 51.84 27.10 2.97
N VAL A 198 51.98 26.70 4.22
CA VAL A 198 50.93 26.52 5.19
C VAL A 198 50.16 27.85 5.34
N PRO A 199 48.84 27.88 5.19
CA PRO A 199 48.05 29.08 5.47
C PRO A 199 48.19 29.46 6.92
N GLU A 200 48.44 30.75 7.18
CA GLU A 200 48.49 31.37 8.54
C GLU A 200 47.15 31.09 9.27
N PRO A 201 47.25 30.81 10.57
CA PRO A 201 46.05 30.60 11.37
C PRO A 201 45.25 31.91 11.46
N GLN A 202 44.00 31.84 11.05
CA GLN A 202 43.02 32.93 11.25
C GLN A 202 42.91 33.26 12.75
N PRO A 203 42.80 34.52 13.13
CA PRO A 203 42.64 34.91 14.51
C PRO A 203 41.34 34.34 15.09
N LYS A 204 41.41 33.73 16.26
CA LYS A 204 40.26 33.25 17.01
C LYS A 204 39.27 34.41 17.21
N PRO A 205 37.98 34.19 17.03
CA PRO A 205 36.98 35.17 17.37
C PRO A 205 37.08 35.49 18.85
N GLU A 206 37.07 36.77 19.18
CA GLU A 206 37.02 37.28 20.57
C GLU A 206 35.76 36.71 21.27
N PRO A 207 35.90 36.36 22.58
CA PRO A 207 34.77 35.87 23.33
C PRO A 207 33.71 36.98 23.44
N LYS A 208 32.46 36.64 23.05
CA LYS A 208 31.30 37.49 23.28
C LYS A 208 31.20 37.79 24.80
N PRO A 209 30.91 39.03 25.20
CA PRO A 209 30.73 39.36 26.61
C PRO A 209 29.57 38.52 27.16
N GLU A 210 29.79 37.94 28.34
CA GLU A 210 28.81 37.22 29.14
C GLU A 210 27.57 38.10 29.36
N PRO A 211 26.36 37.57 29.25
CA PRO A 211 25.16 38.29 29.58
C PRO A 211 25.19 38.62 31.10
N LYS A 212 24.96 39.87 31.42
CA LYS A 212 24.78 40.33 32.82
C LYS A 212 23.64 39.51 33.43
N PRO A 213 23.80 39.07 34.70
CA PRO A 213 22.76 38.36 35.40
C PRO A 213 21.51 39.25 35.49
N GLU A 214 20.37 38.68 35.09
CA GLU A 214 19.06 39.28 35.27
C GLU A 214 18.82 39.50 36.79
N PRO A 215 18.20 40.63 37.20
CA PRO A 215 17.87 40.85 38.58
C PRO A 215 16.89 39.79 39.08
N LYS A 216 17.17 39.18 40.21
CA LYS A 216 16.28 38.24 40.90
C LYS A 216 14.91 38.87 41.05
N PRO A 217 13.83 38.15 40.78
CA PRO A 217 12.49 38.65 41.04
C PRO A 217 12.33 38.90 42.55
N GLU A 218 11.76 40.06 42.87
CA GLU A 218 11.39 40.43 44.22
C GLU A 218 10.42 39.40 44.81
N PRO A 219 10.53 39.09 46.12
CA PRO A 219 9.61 38.13 46.72
C PRO A 219 8.18 38.69 46.67
N LYS A 220 7.26 37.86 46.17
CA LYS A 220 5.82 38.15 46.23
C LYS A 220 5.43 38.36 47.68
N PRO A 221 4.60 39.37 48.00
CA PRO A 221 4.06 39.54 49.32
C PRO A 221 3.28 38.31 49.77
N GLU A 222 3.47 37.90 51.01
CA GLU A 222 2.73 36.79 51.62
C GLU A 222 1.22 37.07 51.53
N PRO A 223 0.40 36.05 51.24
CA PRO A 223 -1.05 36.20 51.26
C PRO A 223 -1.51 36.53 52.69
N ALA A 224 -2.39 37.51 52.77
CA ALA A 224 -3.05 37.88 54.01
C ALA A 224 -3.74 36.65 54.64
N PRO A 225 -3.76 36.54 55.99
CA PRO A 225 -4.40 35.40 56.65
C PRO A 225 -5.89 35.37 56.32
N GLU A 226 -6.34 34.19 55.90
CA GLU A 226 -7.78 33.91 55.67
C GLU A 226 -8.58 34.23 56.92
N PRO A 227 -9.76 34.84 56.80
CA PRO A 227 -10.67 35.04 57.92
C PRO A 227 -11.13 33.69 58.45
N LYS A 228 -11.08 33.52 59.75
CA LYS A 228 -11.61 32.35 60.45
C LYS A 228 -13.08 32.11 60.02
N PRO A 229 -13.49 30.88 59.74
CA PRO A 229 -14.85 30.59 59.43
C PRO A 229 -15.77 30.90 60.62
N GLU A 230 -16.85 31.60 60.32
CA GLU A 230 -17.95 31.80 61.30
C GLU A 230 -18.57 30.42 61.62
N PRO A 231 -19.03 30.22 62.87
CA PRO A 231 -19.65 28.97 63.26
C PRO A 231 -20.89 28.76 62.42
N GLN A 232 -20.94 27.61 61.71
CA GLN A 232 -22.14 27.16 61.00
C GLN A 232 -23.28 26.95 62.01
N PRO A 233 -24.48 27.33 61.64
CA PRO A 233 -25.67 26.97 62.43
C PRO A 233 -25.87 25.45 62.42
N GLU A 234 -26.28 24.89 63.56
CA GLU A 234 -26.58 23.49 63.73
C GLU A 234 -27.60 23.01 62.66
N PRO A 235 -27.36 21.84 62.06
CA PRO A 235 -28.26 21.30 61.03
C PRO A 235 -29.65 21.04 61.68
N ALA A 236 -30.67 21.55 61.02
CA ALA A 236 -32.07 21.20 61.33
C ALA A 236 -32.23 19.67 61.15
N PRO A 237 -33.10 19.01 61.96
CA PRO A 237 -33.32 17.59 61.86
C PRO A 237 -33.76 17.23 60.45
N GLU A 238 -33.09 16.22 59.86
CA GLU A 238 -33.46 15.67 58.59
C GLU A 238 -34.93 15.22 58.59
N PRO A 239 -35.69 15.56 57.56
CA PRO A 239 -37.04 14.96 57.38
C PRO A 239 -36.87 13.47 57.07
N GLU A 240 -37.68 12.65 57.73
CA GLU A 240 -37.76 11.21 57.49
C GLU A 240 -37.85 10.88 55.96
N PRO A 241 -37.08 9.88 55.47
CA PRO A 241 -37.09 9.53 54.08
C PRO A 241 -38.49 9.09 53.63
N LYS A 242 -39.06 9.85 52.71
CA LYS A 242 -40.27 9.39 51.99
C LYS A 242 -39.91 8.08 51.27
N PRO A 243 -40.82 7.08 51.28
CA PRO A 243 -40.56 5.86 50.56
C PRO A 243 -40.28 6.19 49.08
N GLN A 244 -39.14 5.73 48.58
CA GLN A 244 -38.78 5.82 47.17
C GLN A 244 -39.86 5.01 46.41
N PRO A 245 -40.38 5.51 45.30
CA PRO A 245 -41.19 4.69 44.41
C PRO A 245 -40.35 3.50 43.98
N GLU A 246 -40.87 2.29 44.05
CA GLU A 246 -40.29 1.09 43.48
C GLU A 246 -40.00 1.37 42.02
N PRO A 247 -38.78 1.01 41.49
CA PRO A 247 -38.45 1.21 40.08
C PRO A 247 -39.45 0.44 39.23
N GLU A 248 -40.07 1.14 38.30
CA GLU A 248 -41.00 0.53 37.35
C GLU A 248 -40.28 -0.59 36.58
N PRO A 249 -40.88 -1.75 36.36
CA PRO A 249 -40.26 -2.91 35.73
C PRO A 249 -39.86 -2.71 34.24
N VAL A 250 -40.19 -1.59 33.64
CA VAL A 250 -39.99 -1.30 32.20
C VAL A 250 -38.52 -1.09 31.81
N VAL A 251 -37.63 -0.72 32.75
CA VAL A 251 -36.23 -0.51 32.44
C VAL A 251 -35.43 -1.84 32.41
N ALA A 252 -35.87 -2.83 33.18
CA ALA A 252 -35.18 -4.13 33.23
C ALA A 252 -35.45 -4.98 31.98
N GLU A 253 -36.61 -4.89 31.35
CA GLU A 253 -36.92 -5.61 30.10
C GLU A 253 -36.19 -5.05 28.85
N ALA A 254 -35.83 -3.77 28.86
CA ALA A 254 -35.11 -3.16 27.75
C ALA A 254 -33.57 -3.38 27.80
N ILE A 255 -33.04 -3.71 29.00
CA ILE A 255 -31.61 -3.95 29.20
C ILE A 255 -31.25 -5.43 29.02
N ALA A 256 -32.14 -6.35 29.30
CA ALA A 256 -31.90 -7.78 29.23
C ALA A 256 -31.40 -8.26 27.84
N PRO A 257 -32.01 -7.90 26.70
CA PRO A 257 -31.52 -8.33 25.39
C PRO A 257 -30.15 -7.71 25.06
N MET A 258 -29.86 -6.50 25.53
CA MET A 258 -28.55 -5.86 25.30
C MET A 258 -27.45 -6.50 26.14
N VAL A 259 -27.76 -7.02 27.32
CA VAL A 259 -26.79 -7.75 28.17
C VAL A 259 -26.58 -9.16 27.64
N GLU A 260 -27.60 -9.82 27.09
CA GLU A 260 -27.48 -11.11 26.41
C GLU A 260 -26.60 -10.96 25.13
N GLU A 261 -26.88 -9.97 24.29
CA GLU A 261 -26.08 -9.69 23.09
C GLU A 261 -24.60 -9.40 23.41
N ILE A 262 -24.33 -8.62 24.48
CA ILE A 262 -22.96 -8.36 24.97
C ILE A 262 -22.33 -9.64 25.51
N ALA A 263 -23.08 -10.47 26.22
CA ALA A 263 -22.57 -11.71 26.76
C ALA A 263 -22.23 -12.73 25.65
N GLU A 264 -23.09 -12.83 24.62
CA GLU A 264 -22.80 -13.67 23.44
C GLU A 264 -21.55 -13.20 22.71
N VAL A 265 -21.38 -11.90 22.47
CA VAL A 265 -20.17 -11.33 21.84
C VAL A 265 -18.92 -11.62 22.67
N LEU A 266 -18.99 -11.49 24.01
CA LEU A 266 -17.85 -11.79 24.88
C LEU A 266 -17.48 -13.29 24.90
N VAL A 267 -18.48 -14.18 24.79
CA VAL A 267 -18.24 -15.62 24.69
C VAL A 267 -17.61 -15.97 23.34
N GLU A 268 -18.09 -15.41 22.24
CA GLU A 268 -17.50 -15.59 20.92
C GLU A 268 -16.05 -15.05 20.85
N GLU A 269 -15.77 -13.90 21.46
CA GLU A 269 -14.39 -13.38 21.54
C GLU A 269 -13.48 -14.27 22.37
N GLN A 270 -13.96 -14.85 23.49
CA GLN A 270 -13.16 -15.78 24.30
C GLN A 270 -12.91 -17.12 23.59
N GLU A 271 -13.91 -17.65 22.88
CA GLU A 271 -13.74 -18.87 22.09
C GLU A 271 -12.73 -18.63 20.95
N GLN A 272 -12.79 -17.52 20.25
CA GLN A 272 -11.84 -17.15 19.20
C GLN A 272 -10.42 -16.97 19.75
N GLN A 273 -10.25 -16.34 20.93
CA GLN A 273 -8.94 -16.20 21.56
C GLN A 273 -8.34 -17.56 21.96
N SER A 274 -9.16 -18.53 22.35
CA SER A 274 -8.71 -19.87 22.68
C SER A 274 -8.28 -20.67 21.45
N GLU A 275 -8.88 -20.41 20.29
CA GLU A 275 -8.61 -21.10 19.03
C GLU A 275 -7.19 -20.89 18.52
N TYR A 276 -6.63 -19.68 18.72
CA TYR A 276 -5.31 -19.29 18.22
C TYR A 276 -4.22 -19.23 19.32
N ALA A 277 -4.52 -19.66 20.53
CA ALA A 277 -3.59 -19.60 21.67
C ALA A 277 -2.25 -20.36 21.42
N GLY A 278 -2.23 -21.28 20.45
CA GLY A 278 -1.03 -22.05 20.08
C GLY A 278 -0.09 -21.35 19.08
N VAL A 279 -0.49 -20.25 18.46
CA VAL A 279 0.29 -19.57 17.43
C VAL A 279 1.59 -18.97 17.98
N GLY A 280 1.56 -18.42 19.19
CA GLY A 280 2.71 -17.75 19.79
C GLY A 280 2.92 -16.33 19.29
N GLY A 281 4.07 -15.73 19.62
CA GLY A 281 4.39 -14.34 19.26
C GLY A 281 4.75 -14.17 17.79
N VAL A 282 4.16 -13.17 17.13
CA VAL A 282 4.41 -12.80 15.73
C VAL A 282 5.17 -11.48 15.66
N LEU A 283 6.37 -11.48 15.08
CA LEU A 283 7.13 -10.26 14.80
C LEU A 283 6.98 -9.90 13.33
N ILE A 284 6.33 -8.77 13.04
CA ILE A 284 6.11 -8.28 11.68
C ILE A 284 7.24 -7.31 11.34
N ALA A 285 8.12 -7.69 10.40
CA ALA A 285 9.22 -6.86 9.95
C ALA A 285 8.85 -6.15 8.63
N ALA A 286 9.01 -4.83 8.59
CA ALA A 286 8.65 -4.01 7.43
C ALA A 286 9.49 -2.76 7.31
N ALA A 287 9.59 -2.20 6.09
CA ALA A 287 10.28 -0.95 5.81
C ALA A 287 9.45 0.29 6.21
N GLU A 288 8.14 0.18 6.19
CA GLU A 288 7.20 1.26 6.49
C GLU A 288 5.97 0.72 7.24
N CYS A 289 5.28 1.58 7.99
CA CYS A 289 4.10 1.24 8.77
C CYS A 289 3.25 2.48 9.08
N ALA A 290 1.96 2.46 8.76
CA ALA A 290 1.01 3.50 9.18
C ALA A 290 0.66 3.34 10.68
N PRO A 291 0.40 4.41 11.44
CA PRO A 291 0.40 5.82 11.04
C PRO A 291 1.79 6.49 11.18
N LEU A 292 2.85 5.71 11.41
CA LEU A 292 4.20 6.23 11.69
C LEU A 292 4.82 6.85 10.45
N VAL A 293 4.94 6.05 9.38
CA VAL A 293 5.46 6.48 8.08
C VAL A 293 4.82 5.63 6.98
N LYS A 294 4.44 6.27 5.88
CA LYS A 294 3.72 5.61 4.77
C LYS A 294 4.18 6.14 3.41
N VAL A 295 4.52 5.22 2.52
CA VAL A 295 4.79 5.47 1.10
C VAL A 295 3.78 4.70 0.22
N GLY A 296 3.39 3.50 0.64
CA GLY A 296 2.51 2.62 -0.12
C GLY A 296 1.46 1.88 0.71
N GLY A 297 0.78 0.93 0.08
CA GLY A 297 -0.25 0.11 0.73
C GLY A 297 0.32 -0.91 1.73
N LEU A 298 1.63 -1.22 1.64
CA LEU A 298 2.32 -2.04 2.62
C LEU A 298 2.16 -1.47 4.03
N ALA A 299 2.37 -0.15 4.17
CA ALA A 299 2.25 0.54 5.46
C ALA A 299 0.86 0.38 6.09
N ASP A 300 -0.21 0.43 5.29
CA ASP A 300 -1.59 0.25 5.79
C ASP A 300 -1.79 -1.16 6.36
N VAL A 301 -1.30 -2.18 5.67
CA VAL A 301 -1.44 -3.58 6.10
C VAL A 301 -0.67 -3.83 7.39
N VAL A 302 0.62 -3.43 7.41
CA VAL A 302 1.50 -3.64 8.58
C VAL A 302 0.97 -2.90 9.80
N GLY A 303 0.43 -1.69 9.61
CA GLY A 303 -0.12 -0.89 10.72
C GLY A 303 -1.44 -1.40 11.27
N ALA A 304 -2.29 -2.00 10.42
CA ALA A 304 -3.61 -2.47 10.85
C ALA A 304 -3.59 -3.91 11.38
N LEU A 305 -2.85 -4.81 10.73
CA LEU A 305 -2.90 -6.26 11.02
C LEU A 305 -2.69 -6.63 12.50
N PRO A 306 -1.72 -6.06 13.26
CA PRO A 306 -1.52 -6.41 14.66
C PRO A 306 -2.74 -6.15 15.55
N LYS A 307 -3.45 -5.04 15.31
CA LYS A 307 -4.66 -4.66 16.04
C LYS A 307 -5.75 -5.74 15.95
N TYR A 308 -5.93 -6.29 14.76
CA TYR A 308 -6.95 -7.32 14.49
C TYR A 308 -6.48 -8.72 14.91
N LEU A 309 -5.19 -9.05 14.79
CA LEU A 309 -4.61 -10.29 15.33
C LEU A 309 -4.72 -10.34 16.86
N LYS A 310 -4.55 -9.18 17.53
CA LYS A 310 -4.72 -9.08 18.98
C LYS A 310 -6.15 -9.41 19.44
N LYS A 311 -7.18 -9.05 18.66
CA LYS A 311 -8.58 -9.44 18.94
C LYS A 311 -8.74 -10.95 18.92
N LEU A 312 -7.97 -11.67 18.10
CA LEU A 312 -7.93 -13.13 18.01
C LEU A 312 -7.00 -13.78 19.06
N GLY A 313 -6.43 -12.99 19.98
CA GLY A 313 -5.54 -13.49 21.03
C GLY A 313 -4.10 -13.74 20.59
N ILE A 314 -3.68 -13.28 19.40
CA ILE A 314 -2.32 -13.41 18.89
C ILE A 314 -1.52 -12.14 19.24
N ASP A 315 -0.41 -12.30 20.00
CA ASP A 315 0.54 -11.20 20.26
C ASP A 315 1.38 -10.94 19.01
N ALA A 316 0.95 -9.91 18.25
CA ALA A 316 1.64 -9.47 17.04
C ALA A 316 2.24 -8.08 17.28
N ARG A 317 3.55 -7.95 17.05
CA ARG A 317 4.32 -6.73 17.23
C ARG A 317 5.09 -6.39 15.97
N ILE A 318 5.45 -5.11 15.81
CA ILE A 318 6.09 -4.60 14.59
C ILE A 318 7.55 -4.27 14.89
N ILE A 319 8.44 -4.59 13.93
CA ILE A 319 9.82 -4.11 13.92
C ILE A 319 10.12 -3.42 12.61
N MET A 320 10.65 -2.20 12.68
CA MET A 320 10.92 -1.37 11.51
C MET A 320 12.13 -0.46 11.73
N PRO A 321 12.70 0.15 10.65
CA PRO A 321 13.72 1.17 10.80
C PRO A 321 13.21 2.40 11.57
N PHE A 322 14.05 3.00 12.43
CA PHE A 322 13.72 4.26 13.10
C PHE A 322 13.97 5.45 12.16
N HIS A 323 13.15 5.54 11.12
CA HIS A 323 13.24 6.62 10.16
C HIS A 323 13.19 7.99 10.84
N ARG A 324 13.96 8.96 10.31
CA ARG A 324 14.03 10.33 10.85
C ARG A 324 12.64 10.94 11.10
N GLN A 325 11.70 10.77 10.17
CA GLN A 325 10.35 11.33 10.32
C GLN A 325 9.61 10.77 11.54
N VAL A 326 9.81 9.47 11.84
CA VAL A 326 9.24 8.81 13.02
C VAL A 326 9.93 9.30 14.27
N LYS A 327 11.28 9.37 14.24
CA LYS A 327 12.11 9.84 15.35
C LYS A 327 11.76 11.28 15.76
N GLU A 328 11.59 12.18 14.78
CA GLU A 328 11.19 13.58 15.03
C GLU A 328 9.76 13.67 15.59
N LYS A 329 8.81 12.90 15.06
CA LYS A 329 7.40 12.93 15.46
C LYS A 329 7.18 12.39 16.89
N TYR A 330 7.90 11.33 17.25
CA TYR A 330 7.72 10.61 18.52
C TYR A 330 8.89 10.81 19.48
N PHE A 331 9.67 11.87 19.30
CA PHE A 331 10.80 12.20 20.16
C PHE A 331 10.40 12.24 21.63
N GLY A 332 11.14 11.49 22.47
CA GLY A 332 10.89 11.41 23.91
C GLY A 332 9.67 10.56 24.33
N GLN A 333 9.00 9.89 23.35
CA GLN A 333 7.91 8.95 23.63
C GLN A 333 8.38 7.49 23.51
N THR A 334 9.55 7.26 22.90
CA THR A 334 10.15 5.93 22.82
C THR A 334 10.88 5.57 24.11
N GLN A 335 10.91 4.27 24.40
CA GLN A 335 11.72 3.68 25.46
C GLN A 335 12.95 3.04 24.84
N HIS A 336 14.13 3.52 25.22
CA HIS A 336 15.37 2.86 24.86
C HIS A 336 15.48 1.50 25.56
N MET A 337 15.72 0.42 24.80
CA MET A 337 15.85 -0.94 25.33
C MET A 337 17.32 -1.32 25.55
N CYS A 338 18.12 -1.25 24.50
CA CYS A 338 19.56 -1.55 24.55
C CYS A 338 20.29 -1.08 23.30
N ASP A 339 21.63 -1.04 23.42
CA ASP A 339 22.57 -0.86 22.31
C ASP A 339 23.33 -2.14 22.04
N PHE A 340 23.52 -2.45 20.77
CA PHE A 340 24.39 -3.57 20.36
C PHE A 340 25.08 -3.29 19.03
N GLN A 341 25.89 -4.24 18.56
CA GLN A 341 26.59 -4.12 17.29
C GLN A 341 26.12 -5.23 16.36
N ALA A 342 25.63 -4.86 15.17
CA ALA A 342 25.33 -5.81 14.11
C ALA A 342 26.51 -5.91 13.12
N SER A 343 26.83 -7.13 12.70
CA SER A 343 27.89 -7.39 11.73
C SER A 343 27.33 -7.25 10.31
N LEU A 344 27.79 -6.21 9.58
CA LEU A 344 27.49 -6.07 8.17
C LEU A 344 28.78 -6.35 7.38
N GLY A 345 28.96 -7.62 6.96
CA GLY A 345 30.19 -8.11 6.37
C GLY A 345 31.37 -8.00 7.35
N TRP A 346 32.42 -7.28 6.93
CA TRP A 346 33.60 -7.00 7.77
C TRP A 346 33.40 -5.82 8.72
N ARG A 347 32.30 -5.05 8.54
CA ARG A 347 31.98 -3.87 9.35
C ARG A 347 31.16 -4.26 10.58
N SER A 348 31.35 -3.52 11.67
CA SER A 348 30.49 -3.58 12.85
C SER A 348 29.73 -2.25 12.92
N GLN A 349 28.42 -2.32 12.88
CA GLN A 349 27.54 -1.17 12.84
C GLN A 349 26.74 -1.07 14.13
N TYR A 350 26.60 0.14 14.63
CA TYR A 350 25.79 0.45 15.80
C TYR A 350 24.31 0.14 15.53
N VAL A 351 23.64 -0.40 16.53
CA VAL A 351 22.19 -0.60 16.55
C VAL A 351 21.68 -0.12 17.91
N GLY A 352 20.83 0.89 17.90
CA GLY A 352 19.96 1.22 19.03
C GLY A 352 18.64 0.50 18.86
N LEU A 353 18.14 -0.12 19.92
CA LEU A 353 16.82 -0.75 19.94
C LEU A 353 15.87 0.11 20.78
N GLU A 354 14.85 0.65 20.12
CA GLU A 354 13.85 1.50 20.74
C GLU A 354 12.48 0.82 20.71
N LYS A 355 11.64 1.12 21.70
CA LYS A 355 10.26 0.61 21.81
C LYS A 355 9.27 1.75 21.93
N LEU A 356 8.13 1.64 21.27
CA LEU A 356 6.98 2.53 21.38
C LEU A 356 5.72 1.71 21.52
N GLU A 357 4.83 2.08 22.41
CA GLU A 357 3.45 1.59 22.44
C GLU A 357 2.52 2.72 21.98
N LEU A 358 1.77 2.46 20.92
CA LEU A 358 0.84 3.41 20.34
C LEU A 358 -0.47 2.68 20.01
N ASP A 359 -1.58 3.18 20.52
CA ASP A 359 -2.92 2.62 20.30
C ASP A 359 -3.01 1.10 20.59
N GLY A 360 -2.26 0.65 21.62
CA GLY A 360 -2.21 -0.74 22.06
C GLY A 360 -1.40 -1.68 21.16
N THR A 361 -0.69 -1.14 20.15
CA THR A 361 0.27 -1.86 19.31
C THR A 361 1.70 -1.54 19.77
N ILE A 362 2.54 -2.55 19.85
CA ILE A 362 3.95 -2.42 20.22
C ILE A 362 4.82 -2.37 18.98
N TYR A 363 5.65 -1.34 18.90
CA TYR A 363 6.61 -1.09 17.84
C TYR A 363 8.03 -1.18 18.40
N TYR A 364 8.89 -1.88 17.70
CA TYR A 364 10.32 -1.86 17.89
C TYR A 364 10.98 -1.14 16.74
N PHE A 365 12.00 -0.35 17.03
CA PHE A 365 12.74 0.38 16.01
C PHE A 365 14.21 0.02 16.05
N ILE A 366 14.79 -0.18 14.88
CA ILE A 366 16.22 -0.29 14.67
C ILE A 366 16.75 1.13 14.40
N ASP A 367 17.44 1.71 15.38
CA ASP A 367 18.03 3.06 15.26
C ASP A 367 19.45 2.99 14.71
N ASN A 368 19.65 3.66 13.59
CA ASN A 368 20.95 3.99 13.04
C ASN A 368 20.81 5.21 12.13
N GLU A 369 21.35 6.35 12.55
CA GLU A 369 21.20 7.62 11.82
C GLU A 369 21.83 7.61 10.42
N PHE A 370 22.91 6.84 10.22
CA PHE A 370 23.55 6.72 8.90
C PHE A 370 22.63 6.08 7.87
N TYR A 371 21.94 4.99 8.25
CA TYR A 371 21.06 4.26 7.36
C TYR A 371 19.65 4.85 7.29
N PHE A 372 19.08 5.35 8.40
CA PHE A 372 17.67 5.72 8.50
C PHE A 372 17.41 7.22 8.68
N GLY A 373 18.46 8.03 8.66
CA GLY A 373 18.37 9.48 8.69
C GLY A 373 18.02 10.14 7.35
N GLY A 374 17.97 9.36 6.26
CA GLY A 374 17.64 9.78 4.89
C GLY A 374 16.24 9.42 4.43
N PRO A 375 16.02 9.36 3.10
CA PRO A 375 14.78 8.83 2.53
C PRO A 375 14.56 7.36 2.89
N ILE A 376 13.29 6.94 2.95
CA ILE A 376 12.91 5.53 3.22
C ILE A 376 13.42 4.64 2.10
N TYR A 377 13.17 5.05 0.86
CA TYR A 377 13.61 4.41 -0.37
C TYR A 377 14.51 5.39 -1.12
N CYS A 378 15.79 5.11 -1.17
CA CYS A 378 16.79 6.01 -1.78
C CYS A 378 17.33 5.50 -3.11
N GLY A 379 17.03 4.27 -3.48
CA GLY A 379 17.45 3.62 -4.71
C GLY A 379 18.91 3.18 -4.72
N GLY A 380 19.21 2.23 -5.62
CA GLY A 380 20.58 1.77 -5.88
C GLY A 380 21.19 0.93 -4.76
N GLU A 381 22.52 0.80 -4.80
CA GLU A 381 23.29 -0.04 -3.86
C GLU A 381 23.16 0.42 -2.41
N PHE A 382 22.99 1.73 -2.17
CA PHE A 382 22.84 2.22 -0.79
C PHE A 382 21.53 1.77 -0.16
N GLU A 383 20.43 1.69 -0.91
CA GLU A 383 19.17 1.11 -0.42
C GLU A 383 19.33 -0.38 -0.12
N GLY A 384 20.07 -1.10 -0.99
CA GLY A 384 20.43 -2.49 -0.72
C GLY A 384 21.21 -2.66 0.59
N GLU A 385 22.23 -1.84 0.82
CA GLU A 385 23.01 -1.85 2.05
C GLU A 385 22.17 -1.46 3.28
N GLN A 386 21.28 -0.48 3.16
CA GLN A 386 20.35 -0.04 4.19
C GLN A 386 19.46 -1.18 4.68
N TYR A 387 18.87 -1.96 3.76
CA TYR A 387 17.98 -3.06 4.12
C TYR A 387 18.73 -4.38 4.39
N ALA A 388 19.95 -4.57 3.88
CA ALA A 388 20.85 -5.62 4.37
C ALA A 388 21.24 -5.38 5.83
N PHE A 389 21.55 -4.12 6.20
CA PHE A 389 21.77 -3.75 7.61
C PHE A 389 20.53 -3.99 8.45
N PHE A 390 19.35 -3.53 8.00
CA PHE A 390 18.10 -3.76 8.71
C PHE A 390 17.83 -5.24 8.95
N THR A 391 17.99 -6.07 7.92
CA THR A 391 17.86 -7.53 7.99
C THR A 391 18.75 -8.12 9.09
N ARG A 392 20.03 -7.75 9.10
CA ARG A 392 20.99 -8.24 10.10
C ARG A 392 20.64 -7.76 11.51
N ALA A 393 20.32 -6.47 11.64
CA ALA A 393 19.98 -5.85 12.93
C ALA A 393 18.72 -6.45 13.53
N VAL A 394 17.69 -6.75 12.74
CA VAL A 394 16.46 -7.43 13.21
C VAL A 394 16.77 -8.83 13.71
N MET A 395 17.54 -9.62 12.94
CA MET A 395 17.91 -10.97 13.38
C MET A 395 18.71 -10.98 14.68
N ASP A 396 19.62 -10.02 14.85
CA ASP A 396 20.41 -9.85 16.08
C ASP A 396 19.58 -9.25 17.24
N ALA A 397 18.50 -8.51 16.95
CA ALA A 397 17.60 -7.93 17.95
C ALA A 397 16.63 -8.93 18.58
N ILE A 398 16.22 -10.00 17.86
CA ILE A 398 15.21 -10.96 18.35
C ILE A 398 15.50 -11.44 19.79
N PRO A 399 16.73 -11.82 20.18
CA PRO A 399 17.02 -12.24 21.56
C PRO A 399 16.94 -11.12 22.61
N GLN A 400 16.86 -9.86 22.19
CA GLN A 400 16.80 -8.68 23.05
C GLN A 400 15.36 -8.18 23.27
N LEU A 401 14.41 -8.74 22.49
CA LEU A 401 13.01 -8.35 22.59
C LEU A 401 12.36 -8.89 23.87
N ASP A 402 11.40 -8.16 24.38
CA ASP A 402 10.67 -8.50 25.60
C ASP A 402 9.43 -9.38 25.34
N PHE A 403 9.51 -10.28 24.30
CA PHE A 403 8.51 -11.30 24.05
C PHE A 403 9.07 -12.50 23.26
N ASP A 404 8.37 -13.65 23.29
CA ASP A 404 8.80 -14.88 22.66
C ASP A 404 8.38 -14.88 21.17
N VAL A 405 9.31 -14.56 20.29
CA VAL A 405 9.07 -14.56 18.83
C VAL A 405 9.07 -15.99 18.31
N ARG A 406 7.91 -16.45 17.82
CA ARG A 406 7.75 -17.76 17.18
C ARG A 406 7.69 -17.65 15.67
N ILE A 407 7.07 -16.60 15.17
CA ILE A 407 6.88 -16.34 13.75
C ILE A 407 7.50 -14.99 13.41
N LEU A 408 8.38 -14.98 12.42
CA LEU A 408 8.90 -13.78 11.78
C LEU A 408 8.17 -13.58 10.45
N HIS A 409 7.34 -12.55 10.39
CA HIS A 409 6.55 -12.20 9.22
C HIS A 409 7.21 -11.05 8.46
N CYS A 410 7.86 -11.37 7.35
CA CYS A 410 8.61 -10.48 6.48
C CYS A 410 7.71 -9.86 5.41
N ASN A 411 8.00 -8.63 5.01
CA ASN A 411 7.21 -7.88 4.02
C ASN A 411 8.10 -7.31 2.92
N ASP A 412 7.86 -7.72 1.67
CA ASP A 412 8.59 -7.36 0.46
C ASP A 412 10.12 -7.67 0.51
N TRP A 413 10.86 -7.27 -0.53
CA TRP A 413 12.28 -7.57 -0.69
C TRP A 413 13.17 -7.02 0.43
N HIS A 414 12.76 -5.91 1.06
CA HIS A 414 13.49 -5.25 2.14
C HIS A 414 13.73 -6.13 3.37
N THR A 415 12.92 -7.16 3.53
CA THR A 415 12.99 -8.11 4.65
C THR A 415 13.16 -9.55 4.19
N ALA A 416 13.16 -9.77 2.87
CA ALA A 416 13.13 -11.11 2.27
C ALA A 416 14.40 -11.95 2.51
N MET A 417 15.52 -11.32 2.88
CA MET A 417 16.73 -12.05 3.26
C MET A 417 16.67 -12.66 4.68
N MET A 418 15.74 -12.22 5.54
CA MET A 418 15.58 -12.75 6.89
C MET A 418 15.27 -14.26 6.91
N PRO A 419 14.34 -14.79 6.09
CA PRO A 419 14.10 -16.24 5.99
C PRO A 419 15.34 -17.04 5.60
N LEU A 420 16.14 -16.53 4.64
CA LEU A 420 17.41 -17.18 4.28
C LEU A 420 18.37 -17.22 5.48
N LEU A 421 18.57 -16.07 6.15
CA LEU A 421 19.46 -16.01 7.32
C LEU A 421 18.98 -16.90 8.45
N ALA A 422 17.67 -16.94 8.72
CA ALA A 422 17.09 -17.84 9.73
C ALA A 422 17.41 -19.32 9.46
N LYS A 423 17.38 -19.75 8.18
CA LYS A 423 17.64 -21.13 7.78
C LYS A 423 19.13 -21.46 7.65
N THR A 424 20.03 -20.49 7.58
CA THR A 424 21.47 -20.72 7.32
C THR A 424 22.36 -20.27 8.45
N GLN A 425 22.17 -19.08 9.01
CA GLN A 425 23.08 -18.45 9.96
C GLN A 425 22.55 -18.37 11.39
N TYR A 426 21.22 -18.39 11.59
CA TYR A 426 20.57 -18.25 12.90
C TYR A 426 19.86 -19.53 13.37
N GLN A 427 20.47 -20.68 13.16
CA GLN A 427 19.90 -21.97 13.55
C GLN A 427 20.13 -22.37 15.03
N GLY A 428 20.77 -21.48 15.78
CA GLY A 428 21.07 -21.67 17.20
C GLY A 428 20.41 -20.63 18.09
N GLY A 429 20.43 -20.87 19.40
CA GLY A 429 19.92 -19.90 20.37
C GLY A 429 18.39 -19.73 20.31
N MET A 430 17.93 -18.51 20.58
CA MET A 430 16.50 -18.17 20.62
C MET A 430 15.84 -18.16 19.23
N GLN A 431 16.63 -18.00 18.16
CA GLN A 431 16.13 -18.06 16.78
C GLN A 431 15.98 -19.49 16.25
N ALA A 432 16.45 -20.50 17.02
CA ALA A 432 16.30 -21.91 16.64
C ALA A 432 14.82 -22.28 16.58
N GLY A 433 14.37 -22.72 15.41
CA GLY A 433 12.97 -23.08 15.20
C GLY A 433 12.04 -21.92 14.84
N LEU A 434 12.58 -20.71 14.63
CA LEU A 434 11.83 -19.58 14.11
C LEU A 434 11.12 -19.94 12.80
N ARG A 435 9.82 -19.74 12.75
CA ARG A 435 9.00 -19.89 11.53
C ARG A 435 8.95 -18.57 10.76
N THR A 436 8.92 -18.67 9.44
CA THR A 436 9.03 -17.49 8.60
C THR A 436 7.89 -17.41 7.60
N VAL A 437 7.30 -16.24 7.48
CA VAL A 437 6.30 -15.87 6.44
C VAL A 437 6.88 -14.74 5.63
N LEU A 438 6.70 -14.77 4.31
CA LEU A 438 7.01 -13.66 3.43
C LEU A 438 5.72 -13.20 2.74
N THR A 439 5.32 -11.95 2.95
CA THR A 439 4.26 -11.29 2.17
C THR A 439 4.84 -10.47 1.03
N ILE A 440 4.39 -10.75 -0.19
CA ILE A 440 4.73 -10.01 -1.41
C ILE A 440 3.59 -9.01 -1.67
N HIS A 441 3.86 -7.72 -1.41
CA HIS A 441 2.91 -6.64 -1.71
C HIS A 441 2.98 -6.21 -3.16
N ASN A 442 4.18 -6.24 -3.76
CA ASN A 442 4.35 -5.94 -5.18
C ASN A 442 5.60 -6.66 -5.73
N LEU A 443 5.37 -7.67 -6.57
CA LEU A 443 6.43 -8.51 -7.18
C LEU A 443 7.37 -7.72 -8.10
N PHE A 444 6.98 -6.54 -8.56
CA PHE A 444 7.82 -5.68 -9.42
C PHE A 444 9.11 -5.25 -8.72
N PHE A 445 9.08 -5.08 -7.40
CA PHE A 445 10.24 -4.67 -6.60
C PHE A 445 10.92 -5.89 -5.99
N GLN A 446 12.13 -6.22 -6.43
CA GLN A 446 12.76 -7.50 -6.14
C GLN A 446 14.07 -7.41 -5.34
N GLY A 447 14.73 -6.23 -5.31
CA GLY A 447 16.03 -6.09 -4.65
C GLY A 447 17.09 -6.97 -5.32
N GLN A 448 17.55 -6.54 -6.51
CA GLN A 448 18.54 -7.28 -7.31
C GLN A 448 19.91 -6.61 -7.19
N PHE A 449 20.89 -7.37 -6.68
CA PHE A 449 22.25 -6.89 -6.46
C PHE A 449 23.28 -7.92 -6.97
N SER A 450 24.55 -7.52 -7.03
CA SER A 450 25.61 -8.49 -7.41
C SER A 450 25.81 -9.51 -6.30
N HIS A 451 26.26 -10.72 -6.65
CA HIS A 451 26.57 -11.74 -5.65
C HIS A 451 27.66 -11.29 -4.66
N GLU A 452 28.66 -10.52 -5.13
CA GLU A 452 29.67 -9.94 -4.27
C GLU A 452 29.07 -9.01 -3.22
N PHE A 453 28.02 -8.26 -3.57
CA PHE A 453 27.32 -7.37 -2.65
C PHE A 453 26.67 -8.14 -1.49
N ASP A 454 25.88 -9.17 -1.78
CA ASP A 454 25.18 -9.94 -0.75
C ASP A 454 26.15 -10.79 0.09
N ARG A 455 27.21 -11.36 -0.53
CA ARG A 455 28.27 -12.05 0.19
C ARG A 455 29.03 -11.11 1.13
N ASP A 456 29.38 -9.92 0.68
CA ASP A 456 30.15 -8.96 1.49
C ASP A 456 29.33 -8.39 2.64
N LEU A 457 28.03 -8.15 2.46
CA LEU A 457 27.16 -7.55 3.48
C LEU A 457 26.55 -8.61 4.41
N LEU A 458 25.93 -9.63 3.84
CA LEU A 458 25.16 -10.64 4.60
C LEU A 458 25.89 -11.95 4.81
N ARG A 459 27.13 -12.09 4.25
CA ARG A 459 27.92 -13.33 4.29
C ARG A 459 27.13 -14.51 3.73
N VAL A 460 26.43 -14.29 2.64
CA VAL A 460 25.74 -15.36 1.92
C VAL A 460 26.81 -16.30 1.35
N ASP A 461 26.62 -17.61 1.55
CA ASP A 461 27.54 -18.64 1.08
C ASP A 461 27.46 -18.77 -0.45
N ASP A 462 28.63 -18.86 -1.13
CA ASP A 462 28.72 -18.99 -2.59
C ASP A 462 27.91 -20.19 -3.13
N SER A 463 27.66 -21.22 -2.34
CA SER A 463 26.82 -22.37 -2.72
C SER A 463 25.35 -22.01 -2.92
N LEU A 464 24.91 -20.89 -2.40
CA LEU A 464 23.53 -20.38 -2.53
C LEU A 464 23.37 -19.49 -3.77
N ALA A 465 24.46 -18.97 -4.34
CA ALA A 465 24.46 -18.17 -5.56
C ALA A 465 24.24 -19.05 -6.80
N THR A 466 23.12 -19.73 -6.85
CA THR A 466 22.73 -20.62 -7.96
C THR A 466 21.28 -20.34 -8.37
N PRO A 467 20.90 -20.67 -9.63
CA PRO A 467 19.52 -20.48 -10.11
C PRO A 467 18.46 -21.20 -9.25
N GLN A 468 18.87 -22.18 -8.48
CA GLN A 468 18.00 -22.95 -7.56
C GLN A 468 17.62 -22.13 -6.33
N PHE A 469 18.52 -21.23 -5.89
CA PHE A 469 18.34 -20.47 -4.66
C PHE A 469 18.16 -18.98 -4.93
N ILE A 470 19.24 -18.20 -4.94
CA ILE A 470 19.14 -16.73 -4.96
C ILE A 470 19.56 -16.10 -6.28
N GLU A 471 20.45 -16.77 -7.07
CA GLU A 471 20.91 -16.24 -8.35
C GLU A 471 19.73 -16.09 -9.34
N HIS A 472 19.64 -14.97 -10.04
CA HIS A 472 18.60 -14.66 -11.00
C HIS A 472 19.16 -13.79 -12.13
N TYR A 473 19.38 -14.41 -13.29
CA TYR A 473 19.93 -13.74 -14.50
C TYR A 473 21.25 -12.97 -14.28
N GLY A 474 22.16 -13.52 -13.50
CA GLY A 474 23.50 -12.99 -13.29
C GLY A 474 23.65 -12.04 -12.10
N CYS A 475 22.62 -11.93 -11.26
CA CYS A 475 22.65 -11.23 -9.98
C CYS A 475 21.91 -12.03 -8.91
N ASP A 476 22.09 -11.70 -7.66
CA ASP A 476 21.28 -12.22 -6.57
C ASP A 476 19.98 -11.41 -6.46
N ASN A 477 18.90 -12.09 -6.14
CA ASN A 477 17.58 -11.51 -6.01
C ASN A 477 17.06 -11.76 -4.60
N MET A 478 16.99 -10.70 -3.80
CA MET A 478 16.61 -10.79 -2.39
C MET A 478 15.18 -11.31 -2.21
N LEU A 479 14.23 -10.86 -3.05
CA LEU A 479 12.86 -11.36 -2.98
C LEU A 479 12.77 -12.84 -3.31
N LYS A 480 13.54 -13.30 -4.32
CA LYS A 480 13.66 -14.72 -4.65
C LYS A 480 14.20 -15.54 -3.48
N ALA A 481 15.21 -15.02 -2.77
CA ALA A 481 15.71 -15.65 -1.57
C ALA A 481 14.60 -15.86 -0.54
N GLY A 482 13.82 -14.84 -0.27
CA GLY A 482 12.66 -14.95 0.62
C GLY A 482 11.61 -15.94 0.13
N ILE A 483 11.28 -15.94 -1.17
CA ILE A 483 10.34 -16.92 -1.75
C ILE A 483 10.84 -18.34 -1.56
N VAL A 484 12.12 -18.59 -1.76
CA VAL A 484 12.70 -19.95 -1.66
C VAL A 484 12.79 -20.42 -0.21
N PHE A 485 13.18 -19.55 0.73
CA PHE A 485 13.55 -19.95 2.10
C PHE A 485 12.44 -19.75 3.14
N ALA A 486 11.41 -18.91 2.89
CA ALA A 486 10.30 -18.76 3.83
C ALA A 486 9.49 -20.06 3.99
N ASP A 487 8.97 -20.33 5.18
CA ASP A 487 8.10 -21.49 5.41
C ASP A 487 6.77 -21.33 4.66
N LYS A 488 6.19 -20.12 4.66
CA LYS A 488 5.03 -19.74 3.86
C LYS A 488 5.28 -18.46 3.08
N VAL A 489 4.68 -18.35 1.91
CA VAL A 489 4.69 -17.16 1.08
C VAL A 489 3.25 -16.70 0.91
N THR A 490 3.01 -15.40 1.07
CA THR A 490 1.70 -14.81 0.83
C THR A 490 1.79 -13.67 -0.18
N THR A 491 0.69 -13.39 -0.81
CA THR A 491 0.49 -12.14 -1.54
C THR A 491 -0.91 -11.59 -1.25
N VAL A 492 -1.19 -10.39 -1.70
CA VAL A 492 -2.24 -9.53 -1.18
C VAL A 492 -3.59 -9.67 -1.87
N SER A 493 -3.78 -10.70 -2.69
CA SER A 493 -5.10 -11.10 -3.21
C SER A 493 -5.09 -12.52 -3.80
N PRO A 494 -6.23 -13.23 -3.80
CA PRO A 494 -6.36 -14.54 -4.45
C PRO A 494 -6.10 -14.51 -5.94
N THR A 495 -6.64 -13.52 -6.67
CA THR A 495 -6.39 -13.38 -8.11
C THR A 495 -4.92 -13.06 -8.38
N TYR A 496 -4.30 -12.16 -7.63
CA TYR A 496 -2.89 -11.83 -7.83
C TYR A 496 -1.96 -13.01 -7.56
N SER A 497 -2.27 -13.88 -6.59
CA SER A 497 -1.49 -15.10 -6.35
C SER A 497 -1.44 -16.05 -7.55
N GLN A 498 -2.48 -16.03 -8.38
CA GLN A 498 -2.55 -16.78 -9.64
C GLN A 498 -1.83 -16.04 -10.78
N GLU A 499 -2.03 -14.72 -10.88
CA GLU A 499 -1.43 -13.88 -11.90
C GLU A 499 0.10 -13.91 -11.84
N ILE A 500 0.70 -13.82 -10.64
CA ILE A 500 2.16 -13.85 -10.46
C ILE A 500 2.79 -15.24 -10.72
N CYS A 501 1.99 -16.29 -10.78
CA CYS A 501 2.41 -17.60 -11.24
C CYS A 501 2.39 -17.73 -12.79
N GLY A 502 1.91 -16.70 -13.51
CA GLY A 502 1.88 -16.62 -14.95
C GLY A 502 3.06 -15.83 -15.53
N PRO A 503 3.35 -15.99 -16.83
CA PRO A 503 4.47 -15.34 -17.47
C PRO A 503 4.28 -13.83 -17.67
N ASP A 504 3.03 -13.34 -17.61
CA ASP A 504 2.72 -11.94 -17.93
C ASP A 504 2.95 -11.00 -16.73
N LEU A 505 2.65 -11.47 -15.51
CA LEU A 505 2.77 -10.69 -14.27
C LEU A 505 3.70 -11.31 -13.24
N GLY A 506 4.38 -12.42 -13.58
CA GLY A 506 5.33 -13.10 -12.69
C GLY A 506 6.71 -12.48 -12.63
N GLU A 507 6.96 -11.39 -13.34
CA GLU A 507 8.21 -10.59 -13.31
C GLU A 507 9.47 -11.48 -13.31
N SER A 508 9.44 -12.54 -14.14
CA SER A 508 10.46 -13.60 -14.25
C SER A 508 10.63 -14.54 -13.04
N LEU A 509 9.86 -14.36 -11.97
CA LEU A 509 9.81 -15.23 -10.79
C LEU A 509 8.63 -16.22 -10.81
N ASP A 510 7.81 -16.22 -11.85
CA ASP A 510 6.66 -17.12 -12.04
C ASP A 510 7.01 -18.59 -11.85
N GLY A 511 8.18 -19.01 -12.38
CA GLY A 511 8.70 -20.37 -12.22
C GLY A 511 9.00 -20.72 -10.78
N VAL A 512 9.60 -19.81 -10.01
CA VAL A 512 9.92 -19.99 -8.59
C VAL A 512 8.63 -20.03 -7.76
N LEU A 513 7.70 -19.10 -8.01
CA LEU A 513 6.41 -19.06 -7.30
C LEU A 513 5.59 -20.33 -7.51
N ARG A 514 5.55 -20.87 -8.72
CA ARG A 514 4.87 -22.16 -8.99
C ARG A 514 5.46 -23.33 -8.17
N THR A 515 6.73 -23.28 -7.80
CA THR A 515 7.33 -24.35 -6.96
C THR A 515 6.80 -24.31 -5.53
N ARG A 516 6.22 -23.20 -5.07
CA ARG A 516 5.68 -23.09 -3.71
C ARG A 516 4.34 -23.79 -3.53
N GLY A 517 3.59 -24.02 -4.63
CA GLY A 517 2.35 -24.80 -4.58
C GLY A 517 1.39 -24.35 -3.48
N GLY A 518 1.06 -25.25 -2.55
CA GLY A 518 0.17 -24.97 -1.42
C GLY A 518 0.72 -24.03 -0.34
N ASP A 519 2.00 -23.66 -0.42
CA ASP A 519 2.62 -22.71 0.52
C ASP A 519 2.50 -21.26 0.05
N LEU A 520 1.99 -21.00 -1.16
CA LEU A 520 1.66 -19.67 -1.67
C LEU A 520 0.18 -19.35 -1.42
N TRP A 521 -0.10 -18.38 -0.59
CA TRP A 521 -1.46 -17.95 -0.25
C TRP A 521 -1.77 -16.56 -0.79
N GLY A 522 -2.95 -16.39 -1.40
CA GLY A 522 -3.51 -15.09 -1.76
C GLY A 522 -4.44 -14.59 -0.65
N ILE A 523 -4.02 -13.63 0.15
CA ILE A 523 -4.77 -13.09 1.28
C ILE A 523 -5.19 -11.66 0.95
N LEU A 524 -6.50 -11.44 0.78
CA LEU A 524 -7.02 -10.12 0.46
C LEU A 524 -6.83 -9.17 1.65
N ASN A 525 -6.21 -8.01 1.39
CA ASN A 525 -6.08 -6.97 2.40
C ASN A 525 -7.45 -6.38 2.76
N GLY A 526 -7.55 -5.89 3.98
CA GLY A 526 -8.67 -5.07 4.45
C GLY A 526 -8.38 -3.57 4.39
N ILE A 527 -9.34 -2.79 4.87
CA ILE A 527 -9.18 -1.36 5.19
C ILE A 527 -9.44 -1.16 6.69
N ASP A 528 -8.79 -0.16 7.29
CA ASP A 528 -9.10 0.26 8.66
C ASP A 528 -10.43 1.01 8.66
N VAL A 529 -11.48 0.31 9.10
CA VAL A 529 -12.85 0.85 9.12
C VAL A 529 -13.08 1.90 10.22
N ASP A 530 -12.16 2.04 11.17
CA ASP A 530 -12.21 3.11 12.18
C ASP A 530 -11.71 4.43 11.59
N VAL A 531 -10.74 4.35 10.64
CA VAL A 531 -10.21 5.49 9.90
C VAL A 531 -11.12 5.86 8.72
N TRP A 532 -11.57 4.84 7.97
CA TRP A 532 -12.34 5.01 6.75
C TRP A 532 -13.83 4.75 6.98
N ASP A 533 -14.50 5.65 7.72
CA ASP A 533 -15.95 5.60 7.96
C ASP A 533 -16.61 6.96 7.73
N PRO A 534 -17.50 7.08 6.72
CA PRO A 534 -18.20 8.33 6.45
C PRO A 534 -19.13 8.80 7.59
N GLN A 535 -19.40 7.95 8.61
CA GLN A 535 -20.20 8.32 9.77
C GLN A 535 -19.40 9.08 10.83
N THR A 536 -18.09 8.81 10.93
CA THR A 536 -17.20 9.33 11.98
C THR A 536 -16.10 10.22 11.45
N ASP A 537 -15.77 10.12 10.17
CA ASP A 537 -14.65 10.82 9.51
C ASP A 537 -14.65 12.34 9.77
N PRO A 538 -13.63 12.86 10.46
CA PRO A 538 -13.55 14.28 10.79
C PRO A 538 -13.24 15.18 9.59
N ALA A 539 -12.68 14.62 8.50
CA ALA A 539 -12.32 15.37 7.30
C ALA A 539 -13.53 15.80 6.45
N LEU A 540 -14.72 15.24 6.73
CA LEU A 540 -15.91 15.46 5.93
C LEU A 540 -16.71 16.69 6.39
N PRO A 541 -17.09 17.59 5.47
CA PRO A 541 -18.07 18.65 5.72
C PRO A 541 -19.41 18.12 6.24
N GLN A 542 -19.85 16.95 5.74
CA GLN A 542 -21.11 16.33 6.15
C GLN A 542 -20.94 14.82 6.31
N ARG A 543 -21.08 14.33 7.52
CA ARG A 543 -21.10 12.88 7.82
C ARG A 543 -22.39 12.23 7.36
N TYR A 544 -22.31 10.97 6.89
CA TYR A 544 -23.45 10.22 6.35
C TYR A 544 -23.28 8.70 6.52
N SER A 545 -24.35 7.96 6.23
CA SER A 545 -24.41 6.50 6.25
C SER A 545 -25.33 6.01 5.14
N THR A 546 -25.47 4.69 4.97
CA THR A 546 -26.45 4.08 4.05
C THR A 546 -27.88 4.57 4.28
N LYS A 547 -28.24 4.89 5.54
CA LYS A 547 -29.55 5.44 5.92
C LYS A 547 -29.72 6.93 5.58
N SER A 548 -28.64 7.64 5.26
CA SER A 548 -28.62 9.08 5.03
C SER A 548 -27.81 9.47 3.80
N LEU A 549 -27.81 8.64 2.75
CA LEU A 549 -27.04 8.83 1.49
C LEU A 549 -27.26 10.19 0.83
N TRP A 550 -28.44 10.79 0.97
CA TRP A 550 -28.73 12.13 0.49
C TRP A 550 -27.79 13.22 1.05
N ARG A 551 -27.12 12.96 2.19
CA ARG A 551 -26.14 13.89 2.77
C ARG A 551 -24.81 13.89 2.01
N LYS A 552 -24.50 12.87 1.22
CA LYS A 552 -23.31 12.80 0.38
C LYS A 552 -23.25 13.95 -0.63
N GLU A 553 -24.42 14.44 -1.06
CA GLU A 553 -24.53 15.59 -1.98
C GLU A 553 -23.83 16.84 -1.43
N LYS A 554 -23.90 17.09 -0.11
CA LYS A 554 -23.20 18.23 0.51
C LYS A 554 -21.68 18.11 0.47
N ASN A 555 -21.16 16.88 0.54
CA ASN A 555 -19.71 16.65 0.37
C ASN A 555 -19.31 16.88 -1.08
N ARG A 556 -20.16 16.50 -2.02
CA ARG A 556 -19.95 16.75 -3.46
C ARG A 556 -19.93 18.24 -3.78
N GLU A 557 -20.90 18.99 -3.29
CA GLU A 557 -20.97 20.45 -3.46
C GLU A 557 -19.72 21.13 -2.89
N ALA A 558 -19.35 20.81 -1.64
CA ALA A 558 -18.18 21.35 -0.97
C ALA A 558 -16.86 21.01 -1.69
N LEU A 559 -16.73 19.79 -2.18
CA LEU A 559 -15.54 19.34 -2.93
C LEU A 559 -15.40 20.11 -4.25
N LEU A 560 -16.49 20.30 -4.99
CA LEU A 560 -16.46 21.06 -6.26
C LEU A 560 -16.11 22.53 -6.01
N GLU A 561 -16.63 23.13 -4.96
CA GLU A 561 -16.30 24.51 -4.56
C GLU A 561 -14.83 24.63 -4.14
N GLU A 562 -14.33 23.74 -3.29
CA GLU A 562 -12.93 23.69 -2.82
C GLU A 562 -11.95 23.62 -4.00
N LEU A 563 -12.26 22.79 -5.01
CA LEU A 563 -11.41 22.58 -6.18
C LEU A 563 -11.68 23.56 -7.34
N GLY A 564 -12.55 24.54 -7.17
CA GLY A 564 -12.86 25.53 -8.19
C GLY A 564 -13.53 24.95 -9.43
N LEU A 565 -14.22 23.81 -9.29
CA LEU A 565 -14.99 23.18 -10.35
C LEU A 565 -16.40 23.78 -10.46
N ALA A 566 -16.93 23.81 -11.66
CA ALA A 566 -18.30 24.26 -11.89
C ALA A 566 -19.29 23.35 -11.17
N PRO A 567 -20.35 23.87 -10.59
CA PRO A 567 -21.40 23.07 -9.95
C PRO A 567 -21.86 21.94 -10.88
N ALA A 568 -22.11 20.80 -10.32
CA ALA A 568 -22.59 19.62 -11.03
C ALA A 568 -24.09 19.45 -10.75
N GLY A 569 -24.89 19.33 -11.79
CA GLY A 569 -26.31 19.02 -11.68
C GLY A 569 -26.54 17.58 -11.20
N GLU A 570 -27.79 17.25 -10.93
CA GLU A 570 -28.19 15.90 -10.46
C GLU A 570 -27.78 14.76 -11.43
N ASN A 571 -27.65 15.07 -12.72
CA ASN A 571 -27.26 14.13 -13.77
C ASN A 571 -25.80 14.28 -14.24
N THR A 572 -24.99 15.10 -13.57
CA THR A 572 -23.60 15.36 -13.90
C THR A 572 -22.68 14.70 -12.88
N PRO A 573 -22.25 13.44 -13.07
CA PRO A 573 -21.43 12.74 -12.08
C PRO A 573 -20.00 13.29 -11.99
N VAL A 574 -19.42 13.12 -10.81
CA VAL A 574 -18.01 13.43 -10.51
C VAL A 574 -17.21 12.14 -10.58
N ILE A 575 -16.28 12.03 -11.51
CA ILE A 575 -15.34 10.93 -11.65
C ILE A 575 -14.04 11.31 -10.97
N ALA A 576 -13.53 10.46 -10.06
CA ALA A 576 -12.28 10.70 -9.36
C ALA A 576 -11.24 9.61 -9.61
N MET A 577 -9.97 9.98 -9.54
CA MET A 577 -8.80 9.11 -9.44
C MET A 577 -7.91 9.60 -8.31
N VAL A 578 -7.43 8.70 -7.46
CA VAL A 578 -6.46 9.00 -6.39
C VAL A 578 -5.35 7.96 -6.43
N GLY A 579 -4.11 8.38 -6.63
CA GLY A 579 -2.99 7.46 -6.65
C GLY A 579 -1.75 8.00 -7.34
N ARG A 580 -0.71 7.16 -7.43
CA ARG A 580 0.53 7.51 -8.13
C ARG A 580 0.26 7.67 -9.63
N LEU A 581 0.83 8.70 -10.23
CA LEU A 581 0.71 8.96 -11.67
C LEU A 581 1.81 8.20 -12.43
N THR A 582 1.62 6.90 -12.59
CA THR A 582 2.57 5.97 -13.24
C THR A 582 1.86 5.11 -14.28
N PRO A 583 2.59 4.47 -15.21
CA PRO A 583 1.99 3.53 -16.18
C PRO A 583 1.19 2.41 -15.50
N GLN A 584 1.65 1.94 -14.35
CA GLN A 584 0.94 0.92 -13.56
C GLN A 584 -0.52 1.31 -13.29
N LYS A 585 -0.82 2.58 -13.07
CA LYS A 585 -2.17 3.07 -12.73
C LYS A 585 -3.04 3.38 -13.94
N GLY A 586 -2.55 3.11 -15.17
CA GLY A 586 -3.32 3.24 -16.40
C GLY A 586 -3.63 4.68 -16.82
N ILE A 587 -2.76 5.63 -16.45
CA ILE A 587 -2.91 7.04 -16.86
C ILE A 587 -2.81 7.19 -18.37
N ASP A 588 -2.07 6.33 -19.04
CA ASP A 588 -1.98 6.26 -20.50
C ASP A 588 -3.33 5.92 -21.16
N LEU A 589 -4.13 5.03 -20.56
CA LEU A 589 -5.50 4.76 -21.04
C LEU A 589 -6.37 6.01 -20.90
N VAL A 590 -6.30 6.70 -19.78
CA VAL A 590 -7.01 7.96 -19.54
C VAL A 590 -6.55 9.01 -20.55
N LYS A 591 -5.24 9.15 -20.75
CA LYS A 591 -4.65 10.08 -21.71
C LYS A 591 -5.16 9.83 -23.14
N CYS A 592 -5.35 8.58 -23.52
CA CYS A 592 -5.85 8.19 -24.86
C CYS A 592 -7.28 8.68 -25.13
N VAL A 593 -8.17 8.64 -24.12
CA VAL A 593 -9.61 8.92 -24.32
C VAL A 593 -10.14 10.05 -23.45
N LEU A 594 -9.26 10.89 -22.90
CA LEU A 594 -9.66 11.98 -22.00
C LEU A 594 -10.65 12.93 -22.67
N ASP A 595 -10.39 13.30 -23.93
CA ASP A 595 -11.26 14.22 -24.66
C ASP A 595 -12.66 13.62 -24.89
N ASP A 596 -12.76 12.30 -25.08
CA ASP A 596 -14.02 11.56 -25.16
C ASP A 596 -14.75 11.51 -23.81
N ILE A 597 -14.02 11.30 -22.69
CA ILE A 597 -14.60 11.36 -21.34
C ILE A 597 -15.13 12.78 -21.08
N MET A 598 -14.36 13.79 -21.42
CA MET A 598 -14.73 15.18 -21.20
C MET A 598 -15.78 15.69 -22.20
N ALA A 599 -16.09 14.94 -23.26
CA ALA A 599 -17.25 15.21 -24.12
C ALA A 599 -18.58 14.84 -23.43
N GLU A 600 -18.55 13.94 -22.46
CA GLU A 600 -19.68 13.63 -21.58
C GLU A 600 -19.90 14.78 -20.57
N ASP A 601 -21.14 14.91 -20.05
CA ASP A 601 -21.41 15.88 -18.97
C ASP A 601 -20.96 15.31 -17.62
N VAL A 602 -19.66 15.50 -17.32
CA VAL A 602 -18.99 15.03 -16.10
C VAL A 602 -18.09 16.12 -15.50
N ARG A 603 -17.74 15.95 -14.24
CA ARG A 603 -16.59 16.59 -13.61
C ARG A 603 -15.53 15.52 -13.33
N MET A 604 -14.27 15.87 -13.47
CA MET A 604 -13.17 14.94 -13.23
C MET A 604 -12.16 15.51 -12.24
N ILE A 605 -11.75 14.68 -11.27
CA ILE A 605 -10.78 15.05 -10.22
C ILE A 605 -9.70 13.99 -10.22
N ILE A 606 -8.44 14.42 -10.35
CA ILE A 606 -7.28 13.53 -10.29
C ILE A 606 -6.33 14.06 -9.21
N LEU A 607 -6.09 13.25 -8.18
CA LEU A 607 -5.16 13.55 -7.09
C LEU A 607 -3.98 12.57 -7.14
N GLY A 608 -2.77 13.08 -7.29
CA GLY A 608 -1.57 12.25 -7.26
C GLY A 608 -0.32 12.95 -7.72
N SER A 609 0.80 12.23 -7.63
CA SER A 609 2.09 12.64 -8.19
C SER A 609 2.80 11.42 -8.78
N GLY A 610 3.75 11.63 -9.68
CA GLY A 610 4.47 10.55 -10.33
C GLY A 610 5.33 11.00 -11.49
N ASP A 611 5.19 10.34 -12.64
CA ASP A 611 5.98 10.64 -13.81
C ASP A 611 5.66 12.03 -14.39
N ALA A 612 6.69 12.81 -14.65
CA ALA A 612 6.56 14.18 -15.14
C ALA A 612 5.74 14.30 -16.44
N GLU A 613 5.75 13.26 -17.28
CA GLU A 613 4.94 13.20 -18.49
C GLU A 613 3.45 13.26 -18.17
N TYR A 614 3.00 12.46 -17.20
CA TYR A 614 1.58 12.41 -16.80
C TYR A 614 1.17 13.66 -16.03
N GLU A 615 2.03 14.15 -15.14
CA GLU A 615 1.76 15.39 -14.42
C GLU A 615 1.58 16.57 -15.36
N ASN A 616 2.47 16.73 -16.35
CA ASN A 616 2.38 17.80 -17.32
C ASN A 616 1.14 17.67 -18.22
N PHE A 617 0.84 16.44 -18.68
CA PHE A 617 -0.37 16.15 -19.45
C PHE A 617 -1.64 16.57 -18.68
N LEU A 618 -1.71 16.26 -17.38
CA LEU A 618 -2.88 16.58 -16.55
C LEU A 618 -3.00 18.08 -16.28
N ARG A 619 -1.89 18.80 -16.06
CA ARG A 619 -1.89 20.28 -15.96
C ARG A 619 -2.40 20.94 -17.25
N ASP A 620 -1.97 20.42 -18.41
CA ASP A 620 -2.45 20.89 -19.71
C ASP A 620 -3.93 20.57 -19.93
N ALA A 621 -4.37 19.38 -19.50
CA ALA A 621 -5.77 18.98 -19.56
C ALA A 621 -6.66 19.86 -18.67
N GLU A 622 -6.23 20.18 -17.45
CA GLU A 622 -6.95 21.10 -16.57
C GLU A 622 -7.14 22.49 -17.21
N ASN A 623 -6.10 23.01 -17.85
CA ASN A 623 -6.19 24.28 -18.58
C ASN A 623 -7.19 24.19 -19.75
N ARG A 624 -7.25 23.05 -20.48
CA ARG A 624 -8.22 22.83 -21.57
C ARG A 624 -9.66 22.72 -21.09
N TYR A 625 -9.84 22.06 -19.95
CA TYR A 625 -11.15 21.75 -19.37
C TYR A 625 -11.41 22.54 -18.08
N LYS A 626 -10.97 23.79 -18.06
CA LYS A 626 -11.09 24.68 -16.89
C LYS A 626 -12.50 24.66 -16.29
N GLY A 627 -12.57 24.43 -14.97
CA GLY A 627 -13.83 24.34 -14.22
C GLY A 627 -14.57 23.00 -14.42
N ARG A 628 -14.01 22.05 -15.20
CA ARG A 628 -14.58 20.70 -15.36
C ARG A 628 -13.61 19.59 -14.98
N LEU A 629 -12.31 19.83 -15.10
CA LEU A 629 -11.25 18.94 -14.66
C LEU A 629 -10.35 19.68 -13.67
N CYS A 630 -10.03 19.01 -12.55
CA CYS A 630 -9.03 19.44 -11.58
C CYS A 630 -7.95 18.37 -11.47
N SER A 631 -6.68 18.77 -11.59
CA SER A 631 -5.52 17.93 -11.39
C SER A 631 -4.71 18.43 -10.19
N TYR A 632 -4.94 17.84 -9.01
CA TYR A 632 -4.13 18.14 -7.83
C TYR A 632 -2.85 17.32 -7.87
N ILE A 633 -1.76 17.93 -8.29
CA ILE A 633 -0.45 17.26 -8.38
C ILE A 633 0.26 17.35 -7.04
N GLY A 634 0.31 16.21 -6.34
CA GLY A 634 0.91 16.09 -5.01
C GLY A 634 0.19 15.05 -4.15
N TYR A 635 0.62 14.96 -2.89
CA TYR A 635 -0.02 14.15 -1.86
C TYR A 635 -0.85 15.04 -0.91
N ASN A 636 -2.09 14.66 -0.69
CA ASN A 636 -2.96 15.32 0.28
C ASN A 636 -3.95 14.31 0.86
N GLY A 637 -3.64 13.81 2.07
CA GLY A 637 -4.44 12.79 2.75
C GLY A 637 -5.86 13.26 3.05
N GLU A 638 -6.03 14.45 3.62
CA GLU A 638 -7.36 14.98 3.95
C GLU A 638 -8.23 15.22 2.71
N LEU A 639 -7.62 15.73 1.62
CA LEU A 639 -8.34 15.90 0.36
C LEU A 639 -8.79 14.54 -0.19
N SER A 640 -8.01 13.47 -0.01
CA SER A 640 -8.43 12.13 -0.45
C SER A 640 -9.71 11.66 0.24
N HIS A 641 -9.89 11.90 1.54
CA HIS A 641 -11.13 11.62 2.26
C HIS A 641 -12.32 12.36 1.66
N ARG A 642 -12.13 13.67 1.39
CA ARG A 642 -13.18 14.49 0.76
C ARG A 642 -13.49 14.06 -0.67
N ILE A 643 -12.48 13.59 -1.43
CA ILE A 643 -12.68 13.03 -2.77
C ILE A 643 -13.51 11.74 -2.70
N TYR A 644 -13.16 10.79 -1.83
CA TYR A 644 -13.98 9.58 -1.66
C TYR A 644 -15.41 9.89 -1.23
N ALA A 645 -15.59 10.90 -0.38
CA ALA A 645 -16.92 11.28 0.09
C ALA A 645 -17.72 12.12 -0.94
N GLY A 646 -17.06 12.90 -1.79
CA GLY A 646 -17.71 13.84 -2.71
C GLY A 646 -17.80 13.34 -4.15
N ALA A 647 -17.00 12.37 -4.57
CA ALA A 647 -17.10 11.79 -5.91
C ALA A 647 -18.27 10.80 -6.04
N ASP A 648 -18.69 10.53 -7.25
CA ASP A 648 -19.75 9.58 -7.60
C ASP A 648 -19.19 8.27 -8.15
N LEU A 649 -18.16 8.38 -8.97
CA LEU A 649 -17.47 7.27 -9.62
C LEU A 649 -15.97 7.35 -9.33
N PHE A 650 -15.32 6.21 -9.16
CA PHE A 650 -13.89 6.12 -8.86
C PHE A 650 -13.18 5.26 -9.91
N LEU A 651 -12.31 5.85 -10.71
CA LEU A 651 -11.68 5.17 -11.84
C LEU A 651 -10.31 4.60 -11.47
N MET A 652 -10.13 3.28 -11.66
CA MET A 652 -8.87 2.54 -11.46
C MET A 652 -8.56 1.63 -12.65
N PRO A 653 -8.04 2.17 -13.75
CA PRO A 653 -7.75 1.40 -14.96
C PRO A 653 -6.37 0.72 -14.93
N SER A 654 -5.96 0.21 -13.80
CA SER A 654 -4.60 -0.27 -13.53
C SER A 654 -4.16 -1.38 -14.48
N LEU A 655 -2.91 -1.31 -14.96
CA LEU A 655 -2.26 -2.36 -15.75
C LEU A 655 -2.12 -3.64 -14.92
N PHE A 656 -1.72 -3.49 -13.68
CA PHE A 656 -1.76 -4.53 -12.65
C PHE A 656 -1.99 -3.87 -11.29
N GLU A 657 -2.72 -4.56 -10.41
CA GLU A 657 -3.03 -4.06 -9.07
C GLU A 657 -3.02 -5.24 -8.09
N PRO A 658 -1.92 -5.45 -7.35
CA PRO A 658 -1.81 -6.59 -6.44
C PRO A 658 -3.01 -6.75 -5.51
N CYS A 659 -3.43 -5.69 -4.87
CA CYS A 659 -4.66 -5.64 -4.08
C CYS A 659 -5.53 -4.44 -4.47
N GLY A 660 -4.96 -3.24 -4.37
CA GLY A 660 -5.75 -2.02 -4.36
C GLY A 660 -6.43 -1.82 -2.99
N ILE A 661 -6.39 -0.59 -2.51
CA ILE A 661 -7.07 -0.17 -1.27
C ILE A 661 -8.13 0.88 -1.61
N SER A 662 -7.83 1.73 -2.59
CA SER A 662 -8.66 2.87 -2.97
C SER A 662 -10.06 2.49 -3.44
N GLN A 663 -10.23 1.35 -4.13
CA GLN A 663 -11.56 0.87 -4.53
C GLN A 663 -12.40 0.42 -3.33
N MET A 664 -11.78 -0.21 -2.34
CA MET A 664 -12.49 -0.61 -1.11
C MET A 664 -12.91 0.61 -0.31
N ILE A 665 -12.02 1.60 -0.16
CA ILE A 665 -12.35 2.88 0.47
C ILE A 665 -13.46 3.58 -0.32
N SER A 666 -13.37 3.66 -1.64
CA SER A 666 -14.40 4.31 -2.46
C SER A 666 -15.77 3.67 -2.27
N MET A 667 -15.84 2.33 -2.23
CA MET A 667 -17.07 1.60 -1.94
C MET A 667 -17.61 1.90 -0.53
N ARG A 668 -16.73 1.93 0.47
CA ARG A 668 -17.12 2.28 1.86
C ARG A 668 -17.73 3.67 1.96
N TYR A 669 -17.33 4.60 1.09
CA TYR A 669 -17.89 5.96 0.98
C TYR A 669 -19.03 6.06 -0.05
N GLY A 670 -19.51 4.96 -0.61
CA GLY A 670 -20.58 4.93 -1.61
C GLY A 670 -20.20 5.58 -2.94
N THR A 671 -18.91 5.62 -3.26
CA THR A 671 -18.37 6.06 -4.54
C THR A 671 -18.06 4.82 -5.36
N LEU A 672 -18.77 4.66 -6.49
CA LEU A 672 -18.79 3.39 -7.24
C LEU A 672 -17.51 3.24 -8.08
N PRO A 673 -16.73 2.18 -7.88
CA PRO A 673 -15.50 1.96 -8.64
C PRO A 673 -15.79 1.51 -10.08
N ILE A 674 -14.92 1.98 -11.00
CA ILE A 674 -14.78 1.50 -12.37
C ILE A 674 -13.36 0.97 -12.48
N VAL A 675 -13.19 -0.33 -12.60
CA VAL A 675 -11.88 -0.98 -12.47
C VAL A 675 -11.55 -1.89 -13.65
N ARG A 676 -10.26 -2.12 -13.90
CA ARG A 676 -9.84 -3.24 -14.73
C ARG A 676 -9.81 -4.54 -13.90
N GLU A 677 -10.20 -5.65 -14.49
CA GLU A 677 -10.21 -6.98 -13.86
C GLU A 677 -8.80 -7.54 -13.72
N THR A 678 -8.08 -7.12 -12.67
CA THR A 678 -6.74 -7.60 -12.32
C THR A 678 -6.56 -7.61 -10.81
N GLY A 679 -5.84 -8.62 -10.29
CA GLY A 679 -5.50 -8.77 -8.88
C GLY A 679 -6.68 -8.49 -7.94
N GLY A 680 -6.44 -7.73 -6.90
CA GLY A 680 -7.46 -7.42 -5.90
C GLY A 680 -8.61 -6.56 -6.41
N LEU A 681 -8.49 -5.86 -7.53
CA LEU A 681 -9.63 -5.17 -8.14
C LEU A 681 -10.70 -6.16 -8.58
N LYS A 682 -10.27 -7.29 -9.17
CA LYS A 682 -11.17 -8.38 -9.55
C LYS A 682 -11.79 -9.09 -8.36
N ASP A 683 -11.03 -9.18 -7.25
CA ASP A 683 -11.49 -9.89 -6.05
C ASP A 683 -12.48 -9.05 -5.21
N THR A 684 -12.50 -7.73 -5.38
CA THR A 684 -13.26 -6.81 -4.52
C THR A 684 -14.43 -6.14 -5.20
N VAL A 685 -14.38 -5.92 -6.53
CA VAL A 685 -15.44 -5.21 -7.25
C VAL A 685 -16.31 -6.21 -7.99
N ILE A 686 -17.58 -6.31 -7.56
CA ILE A 686 -18.60 -7.12 -8.23
C ILE A 686 -19.23 -6.26 -9.32
N PRO A 687 -19.08 -6.63 -10.62
CA PRO A 687 -19.67 -5.87 -11.71
C PRO A 687 -21.20 -5.80 -11.60
N TYR A 688 -21.77 -4.63 -11.89
CA TYR A 688 -23.20 -4.44 -11.89
C TYR A 688 -23.90 -5.32 -12.90
N ASN A 689 -24.90 -6.07 -12.45
CA ASN A 689 -25.77 -6.88 -13.25
C ASN A 689 -27.14 -6.20 -13.37
N GLU A 690 -27.48 -5.68 -14.54
CA GLU A 690 -28.73 -4.96 -14.78
C GLU A 690 -30.00 -5.81 -14.62
N PHE A 691 -29.88 -7.15 -14.73
CA PHE A 691 -31.01 -8.08 -14.61
C PHE A 691 -31.35 -8.40 -13.15
N THR A 692 -30.33 -8.53 -12.28
CA THR A 692 -30.52 -8.83 -10.86
C THR A 692 -30.48 -7.55 -10.01
N GLY A 693 -29.83 -6.49 -10.50
CA GLY A 693 -29.57 -5.26 -9.77
C GLY A 693 -28.47 -5.42 -8.71
N GLU A 694 -27.70 -6.50 -8.76
CA GLU A 694 -26.59 -6.78 -7.89
C GLU A 694 -25.31 -6.17 -8.45
N GLY A 695 -24.38 -5.80 -7.55
CA GLY A 695 -23.06 -5.27 -7.90
C GLY A 695 -22.56 -4.21 -6.91
N THR A 696 -21.27 -3.96 -6.93
CA THR A 696 -20.62 -2.93 -6.10
C THR A 696 -19.88 -1.89 -6.93
N GLY A 697 -19.83 -2.07 -8.26
CA GLY A 697 -19.14 -1.20 -9.20
C GLY A 697 -19.22 -1.69 -10.64
N PHE A 698 -18.22 -1.36 -11.42
CA PHE A 698 -18.15 -1.69 -12.86
C PHE A 698 -16.75 -2.19 -13.20
N SER A 699 -16.63 -3.11 -14.16
CA SER A 699 -15.33 -3.64 -14.56
C SER A 699 -15.19 -3.79 -16.08
N PHE A 700 -13.94 -3.80 -16.56
CA PHE A 700 -13.55 -4.15 -17.90
C PHE A 700 -12.33 -5.08 -17.88
N ALA A 701 -12.25 -5.99 -18.86
CA ALA A 701 -11.27 -7.07 -18.83
C ALA A 701 -9.91 -6.68 -19.43
N ASN A 702 -9.91 -6.07 -20.64
CA ASN A 702 -8.69 -5.84 -21.38
C ASN A 702 -8.06 -4.50 -21.03
N TYR A 703 -6.72 -4.43 -21.00
CA TYR A 703 -6.00 -3.15 -20.87
C TYR A 703 -6.15 -2.35 -22.17
N ASN A 704 -7.33 -1.71 -22.32
CA ASN A 704 -7.73 -1.03 -23.53
C ASN A 704 -8.56 0.24 -23.23
N ALA A 705 -8.10 1.39 -23.73
CA ALA A 705 -8.72 2.69 -23.46
C ALA A 705 -10.17 2.79 -23.96
N HIS A 706 -10.51 2.19 -25.10
CA HIS A 706 -11.88 2.26 -25.64
C HIS A 706 -12.84 1.31 -24.95
N GLU A 707 -12.36 0.17 -24.43
CA GLU A 707 -13.15 -0.72 -23.57
C GLU A 707 -13.46 0.01 -22.25
N MET A 708 -12.45 0.62 -21.63
CA MET A 708 -12.60 1.48 -20.46
C MET A 708 -13.64 2.60 -20.70
N LEU A 709 -13.53 3.30 -21.84
CA LEU A 709 -14.48 4.36 -22.20
C LEU A 709 -15.92 3.83 -22.37
N GLY A 710 -16.05 2.65 -22.96
CA GLY A 710 -17.35 1.95 -23.09
C GLY A 710 -17.99 1.69 -21.73
N VAL A 711 -17.18 1.19 -20.76
CA VAL A 711 -17.64 0.93 -19.38
C VAL A 711 -17.92 2.23 -18.63
N ILE A 712 -17.11 3.29 -18.80
CA ILE A 712 -17.41 4.61 -18.25
C ILE A 712 -18.79 5.08 -18.74
N ARG A 713 -19.06 5.03 -20.03
CA ARG A 713 -20.38 5.44 -20.60
C ARG A 713 -21.52 4.59 -20.06
N TYR A 714 -21.33 3.29 -19.92
CA TYR A 714 -22.31 2.40 -19.28
C TYR A 714 -22.56 2.82 -17.83
N ALA A 715 -21.51 3.01 -17.05
CA ALA A 715 -21.59 3.46 -15.65
C ALA A 715 -22.32 4.81 -15.52
N LEU A 716 -22.05 5.77 -16.41
CA LEU A 716 -22.77 7.04 -16.48
C LEU A 716 -24.26 6.84 -16.73
N GLY A 717 -24.63 5.90 -17.62
CA GLY A 717 -26.03 5.55 -17.89
C GLY A 717 -26.73 4.98 -16.66
N VAL A 718 -26.10 4.01 -15.99
CA VAL A 718 -26.64 3.38 -14.77
C VAL A 718 -26.73 4.41 -13.62
N TRP A 719 -25.69 5.22 -13.42
CA TRP A 719 -25.63 6.23 -12.36
C TRP A 719 -26.74 7.27 -12.48
N ARG A 720 -27.13 7.65 -13.71
CA ARG A 720 -28.23 8.60 -13.98
C ARG A 720 -29.61 8.02 -13.61
N ASN A 721 -29.72 6.71 -13.37
CA ASN A 721 -30.92 6.08 -12.81
C ASN A 721 -30.86 6.14 -11.28
N PRO A 722 -31.72 6.93 -10.59
CA PRO A 722 -31.64 7.14 -9.14
C PRO A 722 -31.84 5.86 -8.31
N GLU A 723 -32.67 4.93 -8.78
CA GLU A 723 -32.94 3.67 -8.08
C GLU A 723 -31.74 2.72 -8.18
N ALA A 724 -31.19 2.55 -9.37
CA ALA A 724 -30.01 1.73 -9.59
C ALA A 724 -28.80 2.32 -8.83
N ARG A 725 -28.60 3.65 -8.93
CA ARG A 725 -27.55 4.37 -8.19
C ARG A 725 -27.63 4.12 -6.69
N LYS A 726 -28.81 4.35 -6.09
CA LYS A 726 -29.01 4.16 -4.65
C LYS A 726 -28.76 2.71 -4.23
N ARG A 727 -29.23 1.72 -5.02
CA ARG A 727 -29.02 0.31 -4.72
C ARG A 727 -27.54 -0.04 -4.73
N LEU A 728 -26.83 0.32 -5.81
CA LEU A 728 -25.39 0.07 -5.92
C LEU A 728 -24.59 0.72 -4.81
N MET A 729 -24.87 1.99 -4.50
CA MET A 729 -24.19 2.70 -3.40
C MET A 729 -24.41 2.00 -2.07
N THR A 730 -25.63 1.52 -1.81
CA THR A 730 -25.93 0.78 -0.57
C THR A 730 -25.17 -0.55 -0.52
N GLN A 731 -25.19 -1.34 -1.59
CA GLN A 731 -24.47 -2.61 -1.67
C GLN A 731 -22.95 -2.41 -1.53
N ALA A 732 -22.39 -1.36 -2.15
CA ALA A 732 -20.98 -1.03 -2.05
C ALA A 732 -20.58 -0.65 -0.61
N MET A 733 -21.40 0.14 0.08
CA MET A 733 -21.14 0.57 1.47
C MET A 733 -21.34 -0.55 2.49
N GLU A 734 -22.17 -1.55 2.20
CA GLU A 734 -22.43 -2.71 3.05
C GLU A 734 -21.46 -3.87 2.81
N ALA A 735 -20.62 -3.78 1.78
CA ALA A 735 -19.57 -4.77 1.54
C ALA A 735 -18.52 -4.72 2.66
N ASP A 736 -18.22 -5.89 3.24
CA ASP A 736 -17.22 -6.00 4.31
C ASP A 736 -15.81 -6.14 3.75
N PHE A 737 -15.04 -5.07 3.91
CA PHE A 737 -13.62 -4.99 3.63
C PHE A 737 -12.79 -4.70 4.90
N SER A 738 -13.31 -5.02 6.08
CA SER A 738 -12.58 -4.87 7.34
C SER A 738 -11.34 -5.77 7.39
N PHE A 739 -10.38 -5.40 8.23
CA PHE A 739 -9.23 -6.25 8.50
C PHE A 739 -9.57 -7.53 9.28
N ASP A 740 -10.77 -7.67 9.84
CA ASP A 740 -11.14 -8.88 10.60
C ASP A 740 -11.03 -10.14 9.75
N ARG A 741 -11.54 -10.12 8.50
CA ARG A 741 -11.40 -11.24 7.56
C ARG A 741 -9.95 -11.51 7.20
N CYS A 742 -9.17 -10.47 6.91
CA CYS A 742 -7.75 -10.58 6.60
C CYS A 742 -6.98 -11.22 7.76
N ALA A 743 -7.18 -10.71 8.98
CA ALA A 743 -6.52 -11.21 10.19
C ALA A 743 -6.86 -12.67 10.49
N ARG A 744 -8.13 -13.09 10.33
CA ARG A 744 -8.53 -14.51 10.47
C ARG A 744 -7.79 -15.40 9.48
N THR A 745 -7.65 -14.95 8.21
CA THR A 745 -6.92 -15.73 7.19
C THR A 745 -5.43 -15.84 7.53
N TYR A 746 -4.80 -14.76 8.04
CA TYR A 746 -3.42 -14.83 8.55
C TYR A 746 -3.31 -15.73 9.80
N ALA A 747 -4.26 -15.67 10.72
CA ALA A 747 -4.29 -16.54 11.90
C ALA A 747 -4.35 -18.02 11.50
N GLU A 748 -5.19 -18.36 10.52
CA GLU A 748 -5.25 -19.72 9.96
C GLU A 748 -3.93 -20.13 9.30
N LEU A 749 -3.29 -19.25 8.56
CA LEU A 749 -1.96 -19.51 7.98
C LEU A 749 -0.93 -19.76 9.09
N TYR A 750 -0.90 -18.96 10.14
CA TYR A 750 0.03 -19.11 11.25
C TYR A 750 -0.16 -20.43 12.00
N LYS A 751 -1.38 -20.93 12.13
CA LYS A 751 -1.64 -22.28 12.70
C LYS A 751 -1.00 -23.42 11.89
N THR A 752 -0.70 -23.20 10.61
CA THR A 752 -0.03 -24.22 9.77
C THR A 752 1.48 -24.28 9.94
N LEU A 753 2.08 -23.35 10.70
CA LEU A 753 3.50 -23.24 10.96
C LEU A 753 3.90 -23.98 12.24
#